data_4ae948ffc3d48d081db716083a731271
#
_entry.id   4ae948ffc3d48d081db716083a731271
#
_cell.length_a   1.000
_cell.length_b   1.000
_cell.length_c   1.000
_cell.angle_alpha   90.00
_cell.angle_beta   90.00
_cell.angle_gamma   90.00
#
_symmetry.space_group_name_H-M   'P 1'
#
loop_
_entity.id
_entity.type
_entity.pdbx_description
1 polymer ?
#
loop_
_entity_poly.entity_id
_entity_poly.type
_entity_poly.pdbx_seq_one_letter_code
_entity_poly.pdbx_strand_id
1 'polypeptide(L)'
;MKEGLLGITLVLLIATPSSSENNPETCHNTLDIDDDILRVQHAKGQVNIDFGLTIPNGTEGVTCTEGDQCLDYGVAKVIVTQDEHCQKISWTATSLTELKDCIRLEGHWYGGGEQIRQPWPIEKEPRPETPFVTADMLQKRGEWYGGVSEAYWISSQGAAVRVEEGTPLFMSLPDNDGDSIADQLCFSAKQELPFAAPEAAPLTMNYYVCTGNDVKEAHMASYPKFFANPTGMPDLQMLTDPVWSTWAEYHTAVNDTRVWDFAMGIKSRGFNFSQVEIDDNWEACYGDAIFNPERFPDPKQLVDALHGEGFRVTLWTHPFINDDCPSYAYADQNGYFIKDENGTTQQTRWWQGLHAGMIDFTNEDAVIWWTQRLVDLQINTGIDSFKFDAGESSWIPDIFTLNVNELLWPNAFTTKYVDSVSSFGGMIETRVGMGTQRHPIFVRMLDKDSIWGEFNGLRTLVPSALHFGLLGYPYVLPDMIGGNAYVIKPNAELFIRWAQANTFMPALQFSILPWGFDENVTERCKEVTSLHTEIVPLMVQLGQEAMVSGAPIIRPTWWLCPDLEACLTADQQFLVGDNFLAAPVVYEGATTLDVVLPPGQWRLAATGEVYSGPITITLQDITIESIIYFTREATA
;
A
#
# COMPACT_ATOMS: atom_id res chain seq x y z
N MET A 1 53.66 -0.36 -31.62
CA MET A 1 53.87 0.86 -30.85
C MET A 1 52.94 0.78 -29.68
N LYS A 2 53.51 0.82 -28.49
CA LYS A 2 52.86 0.74 -27.16
C LYS A 2 52.22 2.09 -26.87
N GLU A 3 51.10 2.05 -26.13
CA GLU A 3 50.60 3.09 -25.24
C GLU A 3 49.19 2.65 -24.81
N GLY A 4 48.72 2.52 -23.58
CA GLY A 4 49.18 3.03 -22.29
C GLY A 4 47.88 3.12 -21.49
N LEU A 5 47.53 2.04 -20.77
CA LEU A 5 46.39 2.05 -19.84
C LEU A 5 46.80 2.88 -18.61
N LEU A 6 46.12 4.00 -18.38
CA LEU A 6 46.14 4.68 -17.09
C LEU A 6 45.06 4.05 -16.19
N GLY A 7 45.47 3.28 -15.22
CA GLY A 7 44.64 2.82 -14.12
C GLY A 7 44.45 3.96 -13.11
N ILE A 8 43.21 4.32 -12.85
CA ILE A 8 42.81 5.16 -11.70
C ILE A 8 42.59 4.25 -10.52
N THR A 9 43.54 4.22 -9.59
CA THR A 9 43.41 3.55 -8.30
C THR A 9 42.62 4.47 -7.37
N LEU A 10 41.37 4.07 -7.08
CA LEU A 10 40.55 4.72 -6.06
C LEU A 10 41.04 4.26 -4.67
N VAL A 11 41.70 5.14 -3.94
CA VAL A 11 42.09 4.91 -2.55
C VAL A 11 40.87 5.18 -1.67
N LEU A 12 40.24 4.14 -1.15
CA LEU A 12 39.27 4.25 -0.07
C LEU A 12 40.02 4.62 1.24
N LEU A 13 39.90 5.85 1.66
CA LEU A 13 40.24 6.26 3.02
C LEU A 13 39.13 5.79 3.96
N ILE A 14 39.36 4.66 4.64
CA ILE A 14 38.57 4.24 5.78
C ILE A 14 38.98 5.11 6.96
N ALA A 15 38.14 6.10 7.29
CA ALA A 15 38.27 6.83 8.55
C ALA A 15 37.76 5.90 9.67
N THR A 16 38.66 5.46 10.50
CA THR A 16 38.32 4.81 11.78
C THR A 16 37.74 5.87 12.73
N PRO A 17 36.53 5.69 13.27
CA PRO A 17 36.04 6.60 14.32
C PRO A 17 36.84 6.35 15.59
N SER A 18 37.38 7.43 16.15
CA SER A 18 37.97 7.43 17.48
C SER A 18 36.89 7.09 18.51
N SER A 19 37.13 6.08 19.31
CA SER A 19 36.33 5.71 20.46
C SER A 19 36.33 6.85 21.49
N SER A 20 35.25 7.65 21.52
CA SER A 20 34.79 8.29 22.74
C SER A 20 33.71 7.36 23.30
N GLU A 21 34.02 6.72 24.40
CA GLU A 21 33.04 6.05 25.24
C GLU A 21 32.06 7.08 25.79
N ASN A 22 30.97 7.34 25.05
CA ASN A 22 29.71 7.77 25.63
C ASN A 22 28.85 6.50 25.68
N ASN A 23 28.75 5.95 26.85
CA ASN A 23 27.78 4.95 27.24
C ASN A 23 26.39 5.51 26.88
N PRO A 24 25.65 4.99 25.90
CA PRO A 24 24.26 5.36 25.77
C PRO A 24 23.60 4.83 27.05
N GLU A 25 23.03 5.72 27.86
CA GLU A 25 22.04 5.33 28.85
C GLU A 25 21.02 4.50 28.10
N THR A 26 21.03 3.19 28.36
CA THR A 26 19.99 2.30 27.91
C THR A 26 18.70 2.81 28.53
N CYS A 27 17.88 3.52 27.77
CA CYS A 27 16.51 3.82 28.14
C CYS A 27 15.84 2.47 28.37
N HIS A 28 15.83 2.00 29.60
CA HIS A 28 14.97 0.89 29.99
C HIS A 28 13.54 1.43 29.93
N ASN A 29 12.75 0.94 28.96
CA ASN A 29 11.32 1.14 28.98
C ASN A 29 10.82 0.59 30.31
N THR A 30 10.23 1.44 31.14
CA THR A 30 9.60 0.95 32.38
C THR A 30 8.17 0.59 32.06
N LEU A 31 7.82 -0.63 32.38
CA LEU A 31 6.47 -1.15 32.28
C LEU A 31 5.81 -1.04 33.65
N ASP A 32 4.63 -0.43 33.69
CA ASP A 32 3.83 -0.34 34.90
C ASP A 32 2.39 -0.81 34.59
N ILE A 33 1.90 -1.74 35.38
CA ILE A 33 0.49 -2.17 35.33
C ILE A 33 -0.18 -1.67 36.61
N ASP A 34 -1.09 -0.74 36.45
CA ASP A 34 -1.87 -0.16 37.53
C ASP A 34 -3.36 -0.32 37.20
N ASP A 35 -4.06 -1.12 37.98
CA ASP A 35 -5.43 -1.57 37.74
C ASP A 35 -5.59 -2.17 36.33
N ASP A 36 -6.34 -1.50 35.44
CA ASP A 36 -6.63 -1.93 34.07
C ASP A 36 -5.84 -1.13 33.03
N ILE A 37 -4.74 -0.48 33.40
CA ILE A 37 -3.91 0.33 32.50
C ILE A 37 -2.50 -0.22 32.45
N LEU A 38 -2.09 -0.61 31.26
CA LEU A 38 -0.70 -0.92 30.94
C LEU A 38 -0.02 0.34 30.41
N ARG A 39 1.03 0.80 31.11
CA ARG A 39 1.82 1.98 30.71
C ARG A 39 3.19 1.56 30.21
N VAL A 40 3.48 1.89 28.97
CA VAL A 40 4.83 1.74 28.38
C VAL A 40 5.47 3.12 28.34
N GLN A 41 6.41 3.38 29.24
CA GLN A 41 7.11 4.69 29.31
C GLN A 41 8.32 4.69 28.37
N HIS A 42 8.55 5.84 27.73
CA HIS A 42 9.69 6.09 26.86
C HIS A 42 10.17 7.55 26.98
N ALA A 43 11.22 7.93 26.24
CA ALA A 43 11.93 9.22 26.42
C ALA A 43 11.04 10.48 26.24
N LYS A 44 10.01 10.44 25.37
CA LYS A 44 9.11 11.58 25.11
C LYS A 44 7.77 11.54 25.85
N GLY A 45 7.41 10.41 26.45
CA GLY A 45 6.11 10.25 27.09
C GLY A 45 5.82 8.81 27.47
N GLN A 46 4.58 8.45 27.34
CA GLN A 46 4.12 7.08 27.62
C GLN A 46 3.04 6.67 26.62
N VAL A 47 2.95 5.37 26.35
CA VAL A 47 1.81 4.77 25.67
C VAL A 47 0.89 4.20 26.75
N ASN A 48 -0.34 4.66 26.80
CA ASN A 48 -1.35 4.18 27.72
C ASN A 48 -2.26 3.18 27.00
N ILE A 49 -2.40 2.01 27.55
CA ILE A 49 -3.22 0.94 27.00
C ILE A 49 -4.24 0.54 28.06
N ASP A 50 -5.51 0.77 27.76
CA ASP A 50 -6.62 0.19 28.52
C ASP A 50 -6.69 -1.28 28.14
N PHE A 51 -6.21 -2.18 29.01
CA PHE A 51 -5.99 -3.59 28.66
C PHE A 51 -6.95 -4.52 29.39
N GLY A 52 -7.20 -5.69 28.79
CA GLY A 52 -8.09 -6.68 29.39
C GLY A 52 -9.55 -6.24 29.51
N LEU A 53 -10.03 -5.40 28.57
CA LEU A 53 -11.37 -4.80 28.63
C LEU A 53 -12.53 -5.83 28.61
N THR A 54 -12.25 -7.07 28.24
CA THR A 54 -13.20 -8.18 28.27
C THR A 54 -13.13 -9.03 29.54
N ILE A 55 -12.19 -8.73 30.44
CA ILE A 55 -12.11 -9.38 31.76
C ILE A 55 -13.33 -8.96 32.60
N PRO A 56 -14.09 -9.89 33.21
CA PRO A 56 -15.25 -9.52 34.00
C PRO A 56 -14.87 -8.63 35.18
N ASN A 57 -15.67 -7.57 35.42
CA ASN A 57 -15.43 -6.63 36.51
C ASN A 57 -15.25 -7.32 37.89
N GLY A 58 -14.22 -6.91 38.61
CA GLY A 58 -13.89 -7.47 39.93
C GLY A 58 -13.11 -8.79 39.89
N THR A 59 -12.61 -9.20 38.70
CA THR A 59 -11.69 -10.34 38.57
C THR A 59 -10.28 -9.82 38.82
N GLU A 60 -9.65 -10.25 39.90
CA GLU A 60 -8.25 -9.91 40.19
C GLU A 60 -7.29 -10.85 39.48
N GLY A 61 -6.26 -10.27 38.82
CA GLY A 61 -5.18 -11.02 38.20
C GLY A 61 -4.21 -11.57 39.23
N VAL A 62 -3.90 -12.84 39.15
CA VAL A 62 -2.90 -13.49 40.00
C VAL A 62 -1.57 -13.50 39.29
N THR A 63 -0.54 -12.94 39.92
CA THR A 63 0.82 -12.92 39.35
C THR A 63 1.32 -14.35 39.10
N CYS A 64 1.80 -14.60 37.90
CA CYS A 64 2.44 -15.86 37.48
C CYS A 64 3.95 -15.65 37.19
N THR A 65 4.66 -16.69 36.80
CA THR A 65 6.13 -16.66 36.70
C THR A 65 6.67 -16.72 35.27
N GLU A 66 5.81 -16.41 34.29
CA GLU A 66 6.16 -16.43 32.87
C GLU A 66 6.46 -15.00 32.37
N GLY A 67 7.48 -14.84 31.50
CA GLY A 67 7.88 -13.54 30.98
C GLY A 67 8.45 -12.59 32.03
N ASP A 68 8.45 -11.29 31.73
CA ASP A 68 8.88 -10.23 32.64
C ASP A 68 7.73 -9.82 33.60
N GLN A 69 6.51 -9.85 33.10
CA GLN A 69 5.30 -9.72 33.89
C GLN A 69 4.24 -10.70 33.38
N CYS A 70 3.48 -11.25 34.32
CA CYS A 70 2.45 -12.23 34.02
C CYS A 70 1.27 -12.09 34.99
N LEU A 71 0.04 -11.98 34.45
CA LEU A 71 -1.19 -11.99 35.21
C LEU A 71 -2.15 -13.07 34.67
N ASP A 72 -2.64 -13.90 35.57
CA ASP A 72 -3.65 -14.92 35.28
C ASP A 72 -4.97 -14.54 35.96
N TYR A 73 -5.98 -14.28 35.14
CA TYR A 73 -7.34 -13.92 35.57
C TYR A 73 -8.27 -15.15 35.65
N GLY A 74 -7.74 -16.36 35.39
CA GLY A 74 -8.53 -17.58 35.32
C GLY A 74 -9.35 -17.73 34.01
N VAL A 75 -9.89 -16.66 33.49
CA VAL A 75 -10.64 -16.61 32.21
C VAL A 75 -9.73 -16.26 31.01
N ALA A 76 -8.63 -15.58 31.26
CA ALA A 76 -7.57 -15.29 30.33
C ALA A 76 -6.25 -15.03 31.07
N LYS A 77 -5.14 -15.18 30.38
CA LYS A 77 -3.80 -14.90 30.88
C LYS A 77 -3.10 -13.90 29.95
N VAL A 78 -2.40 -12.92 30.52
CA VAL A 78 -1.50 -12.03 29.79
C VAL A 78 -0.07 -12.22 30.25
N ILE A 79 0.85 -12.26 29.27
CA ILE A 79 2.29 -12.30 29.49
C ILE A 79 2.91 -11.12 28.75
N VAL A 80 3.74 -10.35 29.45
CA VAL A 80 4.52 -9.27 28.83
C VAL A 80 5.99 -9.65 28.89
N THR A 81 6.66 -9.48 27.76
CA THR A 81 8.11 -9.76 27.64
C THR A 81 8.83 -8.62 26.95
N GLN A 82 10.00 -8.25 27.44
CA GLN A 82 10.91 -7.34 26.78
C GLN A 82 11.55 -8.03 25.56
N ASP A 83 11.49 -7.37 24.42
CA ASP A 83 12.07 -7.85 23.18
C ASP A 83 12.76 -6.68 22.44
N GLU A 84 14.06 -6.52 22.69
CA GLU A 84 14.88 -5.39 22.26
C GLU A 84 14.30 -4.04 22.77
N HIS A 85 13.91 -3.12 21.89
CA HIS A 85 13.27 -1.85 22.21
C HIS A 85 11.74 -1.94 22.23
N CYS A 86 11.18 -3.15 22.18
CA CYS A 86 9.75 -3.43 22.17
C CYS A 86 9.32 -4.17 23.43
N GLN A 87 8.05 -3.97 23.80
CA GLN A 87 7.32 -4.85 24.72
C GLN A 87 6.39 -5.74 23.91
N LYS A 88 6.47 -7.04 24.07
CA LYS A 88 5.51 -7.98 23.50
C LYS A 88 4.44 -8.29 24.52
N ILE A 89 3.18 -8.03 24.19
CA ILE A 89 1.98 -8.34 24.96
C ILE A 89 1.32 -9.57 24.33
N SER A 90 1.17 -10.63 25.13
CA SER A 90 0.64 -11.92 24.67
C SER A 90 -0.56 -12.35 25.54
N TRP A 91 -1.74 -12.24 25.01
CA TRP A 91 -2.98 -12.73 25.61
C TRP A 91 -3.31 -14.14 25.16
N THR A 92 -3.81 -14.95 26.08
CA THR A 92 -4.41 -16.26 25.80
C THR A 92 -5.69 -16.40 26.58
N ALA A 93 -6.81 -16.56 25.90
CA ALA A 93 -8.10 -16.82 26.52
C ALA A 93 -8.18 -18.26 27.01
N THR A 94 -8.71 -18.46 28.22
CA THR A 94 -9.06 -19.78 28.77
C THR A 94 -10.54 -20.09 28.55
N SER A 95 -11.38 -19.07 28.63
CA SER A 95 -12.84 -19.19 28.46
C SER A 95 -13.51 -17.99 27.82
N LEU A 96 -12.77 -16.90 27.55
CA LEU A 96 -13.29 -15.74 26.85
C LEU A 96 -13.42 -16.02 25.35
N THR A 97 -14.46 -15.46 24.74
CA THR A 97 -14.69 -15.50 23.28
C THR A 97 -14.18 -14.24 22.56
N GLU A 98 -13.74 -13.25 23.36
CA GLU A 98 -13.15 -12.00 22.88
C GLU A 98 -12.02 -11.57 23.82
N LEU A 99 -10.93 -11.07 23.24
CA LEU A 99 -9.86 -10.37 23.94
C LEU A 99 -9.80 -8.95 23.38
N LYS A 100 -9.74 -7.92 24.24
CA LYS A 100 -9.78 -6.52 23.78
C LYS A 100 -8.88 -5.64 24.62
N ASP A 101 -8.03 -4.87 23.90
CA ASP A 101 -7.21 -3.79 24.44
C ASP A 101 -7.40 -2.53 23.59
N CYS A 102 -7.32 -1.35 24.22
CA CYS A 102 -7.41 -0.07 23.51
C CYS A 102 -6.21 0.82 23.86
N ILE A 103 -5.51 1.30 22.86
CA ILE A 103 -4.43 2.28 23.01
C ILE A 103 -5.06 3.67 22.99
N ARG A 104 -4.76 4.52 23.97
CA ARG A 104 -5.17 5.92 23.96
C ARG A 104 -4.38 6.69 22.93
N LEU A 105 -5.07 7.39 22.04
CA LEU A 105 -4.45 8.17 20.98
C LEU A 105 -3.97 9.50 21.51
N GLU A 106 -2.78 9.52 22.09
CA GLU A 106 -2.08 10.75 22.46
C GLU A 106 -1.19 11.21 21.31
N GLY A 107 -1.31 12.48 20.89
CA GLY A 107 -0.66 12.99 19.67
C GLY A 107 -1.30 12.45 18.39
N HIS A 108 -0.50 12.36 17.33
CA HIS A 108 -0.96 11.92 15.99
C HIS A 108 -0.54 10.49 15.69
N TRP A 109 -1.41 9.76 15.01
CA TRP A 109 -1.18 8.36 14.66
C TRP A 109 -1.30 8.13 13.17
N TYR A 110 -0.52 7.18 12.64
CA TYR A 110 -0.43 6.84 11.22
C TYR A 110 -0.33 5.33 11.05
N GLY A 111 -0.70 4.78 9.87
CA GLY A 111 -0.56 3.35 9.57
C GLY A 111 -1.88 2.60 9.47
N GLY A 112 -1.83 1.28 9.62
CA GLY A 112 -2.93 0.34 9.48
C GLY A 112 -3.10 -0.16 8.06
N GLY A 113 -3.55 0.65 7.12
CA GLY A 113 -3.74 0.20 5.76
C GLY A 113 -4.42 1.24 4.88
N GLU A 114 -4.52 0.89 3.63
CA GLU A 114 -5.25 1.66 2.65
C GLU A 114 -6.74 1.72 2.99
N GLN A 115 -7.36 2.85 2.70
CA GLN A 115 -8.76 3.13 3.01
C GLN A 115 -9.42 3.94 1.90
N ILE A 116 -10.74 3.82 1.78
CA ILE A 116 -11.53 4.64 0.84
C ILE A 116 -11.41 6.12 1.19
N ARG A 117 -11.60 6.46 2.49
CA ARG A 117 -11.25 7.76 3.04
C ARG A 117 -9.93 7.61 3.76
N GLN A 118 -8.89 8.13 3.18
CA GLN A 118 -7.54 7.97 3.73
C GLN A 118 -7.19 9.16 4.61
N PRO A 119 -7.47 9.11 5.92
CA PRO A 119 -7.14 10.21 6.82
C PRO A 119 -5.64 10.28 7.08
N TRP A 120 -5.14 11.49 7.32
CA TRP A 120 -3.80 11.75 7.77
C TRP A 120 -3.78 12.95 8.73
N PRO A 121 -3.52 12.74 10.03
CA PRO A 121 -3.38 11.45 10.76
C PRO A 121 -4.68 10.63 10.84
N ILE A 122 -4.62 9.37 11.33
CA ILE A 122 -5.75 8.43 11.27
C ILE A 122 -6.88 8.74 12.25
N GLU A 123 -6.62 9.45 13.35
CA GLU A 123 -7.63 9.84 14.34
C GLU A 123 -8.67 10.80 13.78
N LYS A 124 -8.40 11.46 12.65
CA LYS A 124 -9.36 12.34 11.96
C LYS A 124 -10.60 11.60 11.41
N GLU A 125 -10.59 10.28 11.35
CA GLU A 125 -11.70 9.48 10.83
C GLU A 125 -12.05 8.37 11.83
N PRO A 126 -12.92 8.63 12.82
CA PRO A 126 -13.46 7.59 13.70
C PRO A 126 -14.15 6.49 12.92
N ARG A 127 -14.00 5.24 13.36
CA ARG A 127 -14.63 4.11 12.68
C ARG A 127 -15.08 3.00 13.64
N PRO A 128 -16.16 2.30 13.28
CA PRO A 128 -16.64 1.16 14.04
C PRO A 128 -15.65 0.00 13.96
N GLU A 129 -15.86 -0.97 14.84
CA GLU A 129 -15.11 -2.20 14.83
C GLU A 129 -15.35 -2.99 13.53
N THR A 130 -14.27 -3.33 12.84
CA THR A 130 -14.26 -3.96 11.53
C THR A 130 -13.15 -5.00 11.47
N PRO A 131 -13.35 -6.18 10.84
CA PRO A 131 -12.30 -7.17 10.66
C PRO A 131 -11.14 -6.58 9.86
N PHE A 132 -9.91 -6.81 10.32
CA PHE A 132 -8.69 -6.31 9.69
C PHE A 132 -8.23 -7.29 8.60
N VAL A 133 -8.80 -7.15 7.42
CA VAL A 133 -8.53 -7.96 6.23
C VAL A 133 -8.34 -7.07 5.02
N THR A 134 -7.64 -7.56 4.00
CA THR A 134 -7.60 -6.88 2.69
C THR A 134 -8.97 -6.94 2.05
N ALA A 135 -9.46 -5.81 1.54
CA ALA A 135 -10.82 -5.72 1.04
C ALA A 135 -10.92 -4.91 -0.24
N ASP A 136 -11.82 -5.34 -1.12
CA ASP A 136 -12.31 -4.52 -2.21
C ASP A 136 -13.39 -3.56 -1.71
N MET A 137 -13.38 -2.33 -2.22
CA MET A 137 -14.32 -1.26 -1.84
C MET A 137 -15.80 -1.61 -2.06
N LEU A 138 -16.09 -2.61 -2.88
CA LEU A 138 -17.45 -3.08 -3.18
C LEU A 138 -17.94 -4.16 -2.21
N GLN A 139 -17.08 -4.67 -1.34
CA GLN A 139 -17.40 -5.75 -0.42
C GLN A 139 -17.82 -5.24 0.95
N LYS A 140 -18.89 -5.83 1.51
CA LYS A 140 -19.39 -5.48 2.85
C LYS A 140 -18.42 -5.85 3.98
N ARG A 141 -17.57 -6.87 3.78
CA ARG A 141 -16.54 -7.23 4.72
C ARG A 141 -15.33 -6.37 4.50
N GLY A 142 -14.84 -5.73 5.56
CA GLY A 142 -13.71 -4.83 5.47
C GLY A 142 -14.00 -3.56 4.68
N GLU A 143 -15.23 -3.09 4.64
CA GLU A 143 -15.66 -1.89 3.90
C GLU A 143 -14.85 -0.61 4.18
N TRP A 144 -14.03 -0.63 5.23
CA TRP A 144 -13.12 0.45 5.61
C TRP A 144 -11.71 0.31 5.05
N TYR A 145 -11.33 -0.89 4.61
CA TYR A 145 -9.99 -1.19 4.12
C TYR A 145 -9.95 -1.37 2.61
N GLY A 146 -8.76 -1.06 2.03
CA GLY A 146 -8.43 -1.39 0.66
C GLY A 146 -7.60 -2.67 0.56
N GLY A 147 -6.92 -2.82 -0.57
CA GLY A 147 -6.16 -4.02 -0.88
C GLY A 147 -4.84 -4.15 -0.12
N VAL A 148 -4.28 -3.05 0.41
CA VAL A 148 -3.00 -3.05 1.12
C VAL A 148 -3.23 -2.79 2.60
N SER A 149 -2.92 -3.77 3.45
CA SER A 149 -3.19 -3.70 4.89
C SER A 149 -2.07 -4.34 5.69
N GLU A 150 -1.56 -3.60 6.68
CA GLU A 150 -0.58 -4.08 7.65
C GLU A 150 -1.01 -3.67 9.05
N ALA A 151 -1.09 -4.60 9.97
CA ALA A 151 -1.48 -4.30 11.36
C ALA A 151 -0.33 -3.59 12.12
N TYR A 152 0.06 -2.43 11.60
CA TYR A 152 1.18 -1.62 12.06
C TYR A 152 0.81 -0.13 12.12
N TRP A 153 1.00 0.48 13.29
CA TRP A 153 0.69 1.89 13.54
C TRP A 153 1.87 2.57 14.25
N ILE A 154 2.04 3.86 13.98
CA ILE A 154 3.09 4.68 14.61
C ILE A 154 2.50 5.97 15.16
N SER A 155 3.06 6.44 16.27
CA SER A 155 2.65 7.66 16.98
C SER A 155 3.68 8.76 16.86
N SER A 156 3.21 10.01 16.75
CA SER A 156 4.04 11.21 16.85
C SER A 156 4.78 11.31 18.19
N GLN A 157 4.31 10.60 19.22
CA GLN A 157 4.95 10.53 20.53
C GLN A 157 6.14 9.54 20.56
N GLY A 158 6.50 8.91 19.43
CA GLY A 158 7.64 8.00 19.36
C GLY A 158 7.30 6.57 19.77
N ALA A 159 6.12 6.07 19.38
CA ALA A 159 5.74 4.68 19.55
C ALA A 159 5.41 4.02 18.22
N ALA A 160 5.65 2.72 18.13
CA ALA A 160 5.17 1.87 17.04
C ALA A 160 4.49 0.64 17.62
N VAL A 161 3.36 0.26 17.03
CA VAL A 161 2.55 -0.88 17.45
C VAL A 161 2.38 -1.84 16.28
N ARG A 162 2.61 -3.13 16.51
CA ARG A 162 2.40 -4.19 15.52
C ARG A 162 1.60 -5.32 16.13
N VAL A 163 0.45 -5.66 15.55
CA VAL A 163 -0.29 -6.88 15.90
C VAL A 163 0.29 -8.04 15.08
N GLU A 164 0.56 -9.18 15.74
CA GLU A 164 1.11 -10.37 15.08
C GLU A 164 0.10 -11.02 14.14
N GLU A 165 0.63 -11.57 13.07
CA GLU A 165 -0.12 -12.50 12.21
C GLU A 165 -0.66 -13.67 13.04
N GLY A 166 -1.83 -14.16 12.69
CA GLY A 166 -2.51 -15.21 13.44
C GLY A 166 -3.42 -14.71 14.57
N THR A 167 -3.42 -13.40 14.86
CA THR A 167 -4.47 -12.78 15.67
C THR A 167 -5.70 -12.57 14.79
N PRO A 168 -6.89 -13.10 15.14
CA PRO A 168 -8.14 -12.83 14.42
C PRO A 168 -8.62 -11.41 14.73
N LEU A 169 -7.96 -10.44 14.11
CA LEU A 169 -8.00 -9.03 14.49
C LEU A 169 -9.23 -8.31 13.93
N PHE A 170 -9.98 -7.71 14.84
CA PHE A 170 -10.90 -6.62 14.55
C PHE A 170 -10.31 -5.33 15.12
N MET A 171 -10.47 -4.22 14.40
CA MET A 171 -9.95 -2.93 14.79
C MET A 171 -11.04 -1.86 14.76
N SER A 172 -11.00 -0.94 15.72
CA SER A 172 -11.84 0.25 15.74
C SER A 172 -11.07 1.49 16.15
N LEU A 173 -11.59 2.65 15.74
CA LEU A 173 -11.17 3.97 16.17
C LEU A 173 -12.39 4.69 16.76
N PRO A 174 -12.76 4.42 18.02
CA PRO A 174 -13.92 5.04 18.64
C PRO A 174 -13.68 6.53 18.92
N ASP A 175 -14.76 7.30 18.81
CA ASP A 175 -14.91 8.66 19.30
C ASP A 175 -15.81 8.60 20.55
N ASN A 176 -15.20 8.53 21.72
CA ASN A 176 -15.93 8.41 22.98
C ASN A 176 -16.38 9.77 23.51
N ASP A 177 -15.72 10.84 23.10
CA ASP A 177 -16.00 12.22 23.54
C ASP A 177 -17.04 12.91 22.64
N GLY A 178 -17.26 12.42 21.41
CA GLY A 178 -18.27 12.90 20.47
C GLY A 178 -17.86 14.17 19.73
N ASP A 179 -16.57 14.43 19.58
CA ASP A 179 -16.01 15.58 18.87
C ASP A 179 -15.64 15.28 17.41
N SER A 180 -15.94 14.07 16.95
CA SER A 180 -15.61 13.54 15.62
C SER A 180 -14.13 13.27 15.38
N ILE A 181 -13.36 13.09 16.47
CA ILE A 181 -11.96 12.65 16.44
C ILE A 181 -11.87 11.35 17.24
N ALA A 182 -11.14 10.36 16.73
CA ALA A 182 -10.93 9.12 17.46
C ALA A 182 -9.96 9.35 18.64
N ASP A 183 -10.33 8.85 19.81
CA ASP A 183 -9.54 8.96 21.03
C ASP A 183 -8.83 7.66 21.43
N GLN A 184 -9.17 6.55 20.78
CA GLN A 184 -8.57 5.25 21.00
C GLN A 184 -8.35 4.48 19.70
N LEU A 185 -7.32 3.61 19.71
CA LEU A 185 -7.08 2.56 18.74
C LEU A 185 -7.30 1.22 19.46
N CYS A 186 -8.40 0.55 19.14
CA CYS A 186 -8.78 -0.68 19.82
C CYS A 186 -8.49 -1.91 18.97
N PHE A 187 -7.93 -2.94 19.58
CA PHE A 187 -7.72 -4.27 19.03
C PHE A 187 -8.64 -5.25 19.74
N SER A 188 -9.46 -5.96 18.97
CA SER A 188 -10.28 -7.07 19.46
C SER A 188 -9.90 -8.34 18.71
N ALA A 189 -9.58 -9.40 19.41
CA ALA A 189 -9.44 -10.73 18.83
C ALA A 189 -10.73 -11.52 19.05
N LYS A 190 -11.32 -12.02 17.95
CA LYS A 190 -12.59 -12.76 17.96
C LYS A 190 -12.56 -13.88 16.93
N GLN A 191 -13.13 -15.02 17.31
CA GLN A 191 -13.36 -16.14 16.38
C GLN A 191 -14.70 -15.95 15.64
N GLU A 192 -14.81 -14.88 14.88
CA GLU A 192 -15.96 -14.53 14.06
C GLU A 192 -15.54 -14.34 12.61
N LEU A 193 -16.49 -14.50 11.67
CA LEU A 193 -16.19 -14.26 10.25
C LEU A 193 -15.59 -12.86 10.03
N PRO A 194 -14.56 -12.75 9.14
CA PRO A 194 -14.06 -13.78 8.23
C PRO A 194 -12.96 -14.68 8.79
N PHE A 195 -12.62 -14.56 10.08
CA PHE A 195 -11.62 -15.41 10.72
C PHE A 195 -12.24 -16.74 11.12
N ALA A 196 -11.79 -17.82 10.47
CA ALA A 196 -12.12 -19.17 10.88
C ALA A 196 -11.06 -19.64 11.88
N ALA A 197 -11.49 -20.15 13.03
CA ALA A 197 -10.57 -20.73 14.00
C ALA A 197 -10.83 -22.22 14.18
N PRO A 198 -9.78 -23.01 14.39
CA PRO A 198 -9.95 -24.40 14.78
C PRO A 198 -10.68 -24.45 16.12
N GLU A 199 -11.69 -25.32 16.23
CA GLU A 199 -12.45 -25.52 17.49
C GLU A 199 -11.57 -25.81 18.73
N ALA A 200 -10.30 -26.22 18.52
CA ALA A 200 -9.39 -26.65 19.58
C ALA A 200 -8.29 -25.64 19.93
N ALA A 201 -8.12 -24.55 19.17
CA ALA A 201 -7.08 -23.57 19.46
C ALA A 201 -7.60 -22.50 20.44
N PRO A 202 -6.85 -22.15 21.50
CA PRO A 202 -7.23 -21.03 22.36
C PRO A 202 -7.21 -19.73 21.56
N LEU A 203 -8.15 -18.83 21.84
CA LEU A 203 -8.12 -17.48 21.28
C LEU A 203 -6.89 -16.74 21.83
N THR A 204 -6.09 -16.18 20.94
CA THR A 204 -4.90 -15.41 21.29
C THR A 204 -4.93 -14.03 20.65
N MET A 205 -4.31 -13.05 21.33
CA MET A 205 -4.04 -11.72 20.81
C MET A 205 -2.62 -11.33 21.19
N ASN A 206 -1.75 -11.20 20.18
CA ASN A 206 -0.35 -10.88 20.37
C ASN A 206 -0.02 -9.59 19.65
N TYR A 207 0.63 -8.65 20.35
CA TYR A 207 1.10 -7.42 19.73
C TYR A 207 2.35 -6.88 20.40
N TYR A 208 3.07 -6.03 19.69
CA TYR A 208 4.26 -5.34 20.14
C TYR A 208 3.97 -3.84 20.31
N VAL A 209 4.58 -3.25 21.33
CA VAL A 209 4.70 -1.81 21.49
C VAL A 209 6.18 -1.49 21.53
N CYS A 210 6.68 -0.84 20.50
CA CYS A 210 8.07 -0.42 20.36
C CYS A 210 8.18 1.08 20.59
N THR A 211 9.35 1.56 21.00
CA THR A 211 9.54 2.97 21.34
C THR A 211 10.80 3.54 20.69
N GLY A 212 10.78 4.84 20.40
CA GLY A 212 11.87 5.65 19.90
C GLY A 212 11.78 7.07 20.45
N ASN A 213 12.74 7.93 20.11
CA ASN A 213 12.75 9.33 20.58
C ASN A 213 11.74 10.22 19.83
N ASP A 214 11.32 9.82 18.65
CA ASP A 214 10.30 10.48 17.83
C ASP A 214 9.63 9.46 16.87
N VAL A 215 8.67 9.92 16.09
CA VAL A 215 7.92 9.08 15.14
C VAL A 215 8.82 8.41 14.10
N LYS A 216 9.83 9.14 13.58
CA LYS A 216 10.77 8.60 12.60
C LYS A 216 11.67 7.55 13.22
N GLU A 217 12.23 7.81 14.40
CA GLU A 217 13.09 6.87 15.10
C GLU A 217 12.32 5.62 15.51
N ALA A 218 11.11 5.77 16.07
CA ALA A 218 10.25 4.63 16.40
C ALA A 218 9.96 3.77 15.16
N HIS A 219 9.65 4.40 14.03
CA HIS A 219 9.42 3.70 12.77
C HIS A 219 10.67 2.97 12.28
N MET A 220 11.81 3.66 12.15
CA MET A 220 13.04 3.10 11.60
C MET A 220 13.66 2.03 12.48
N ALA A 221 13.48 2.11 13.81
CA ALA A 221 13.92 1.08 14.74
C ALA A 221 13.03 -0.17 14.68
N SER A 222 11.73 0.00 14.48
CA SER A 222 10.75 -1.10 14.48
C SER A 222 10.63 -1.79 13.11
N TYR A 223 10.82 -1.04 12.03
CA TYR A 223 10.63 -1.52 10.66
C TYR A 223 11.40 -2.83 10.36
N PRO A 224 12.70 -2.95 10.62
CA PRO A 224 13.45 -4.17 10.27
C PRO A 224 13.05 -5.40 11.09
N LYS A 225 12.33 -5.22 12.21
CA LYS A 225 11.77 -6.31 13.01
C LYS A 225 10.53 -6.91 12.37
N PHE A 226 9.70 -6.09 11.73
CA PHE A 226 8.36 -6.49 11.29
C PHE A 226 8.24 -6.64 9.78
N PHE A 227 9.09 -5.98 9.01
CA PHE A 227 9.01 -5.94 7.55
C PHE A 227 10.32 -6.38 6.89
N ALA A 228 10.19 -7.10 5.80
CA ALA A 228 11.31 -7.38 4.91
C ALA A 228 11.50 -6.22 3.93
N ASN A 229 12.75 -5.84 3.68
CA ASN A 229 13.05 -4.89 2.62
C ASN A 229 12.81 -5.50 1.24
N PRO A 230 12.47 -4.69 0.21
CA PRO A 230 12.43 -5.17 -1.17
C PRO A 230 13.76 -5.82 -1.59
N THR A 231 13.68 -6.95 -2.28
CA THR A 231 14.87 -7.71 -2.72
C THR A 231 15.50 -7.17 -4.00
N GLY A 232 14.89 -6.16 -4.62
CA GLY A 232 15.30 -5.56 -5.88
C GLY A 232 14.48 -4.31 -6.22
N MET A 233 14.72 -3.78 -7.42
CA MET A 233 13.90 -2.75 -8.04
C MET A 233 12.87 -3.38 -8.96
N PRO A 234 11.65 -2.84 -9.09
CA PRO A 234 10.72 -3.24 -10.13
C PRO A 234 11.23 -2.82 -11.52
N ASP A 235 10.44 -3.05 -12.55
CA ASP A 235 10.78 -2.66 -13.92
C ASP A 235 11.09 -1.16 -14.02
N LEU A 236 12.31 -0.84 -14.46
CA LEU A 236 12.77 0.54 -14.52
C LEU A 236 12.07 1.37 -15.59
N GLN A 237 11.53 0.75 -16.64
CA GLN A 237 10.78 1.48 -17.64
C GLN A 237 9.40 1.89 -17.12
N MET A 238 8.74 1.07 -16.30
CA MET A 238 7.51 1.46 -15.59
C MET A 238 7.76 2.58 -14.56
N LEU A 239 8.98 2.65 -14.00
CA LEU A 239 9.38 3.76 -13.13
C LEU A 239 9.65 5.05 -13.92
N THR A 240 10.10 4.94 -15.17
CA THR A 240 10.55 6.08 -15.98
C THR A 240 9.47 6.65 -16.88
N ASP A 241 8.71 5.79 -17.52
CA ASP A 241 7.75 6.13 -18.55
C ASP A 241 6.32 5.70 -18.14
N PRO A 242 5.29 6.43 -18.55
CA PRO A 242 3.93 6.11 -18.18
C PRO A 242 3.46 4.74 -18.65
N VAL A 243 2.70 4.05 -17.79
CA VAL A 243 1.84 2.94 -18.15
C VAL A 243 0.58 3.51 -18.83
N TRP A 244 0.12 2.90 -19.91
CA TRP A 244 -1.07 3.32 -20.64
C TRP A 244 -2.12 2.20 -20.63
N SER A 245 -3.09 2.29 -19.74
CA SER A 245 -4.18 1.32 -19.59
C SER A 245 -5.40 1.68 -20.44
N THR A 246 -6.03 0.70 -21.03
CA THR A 246 -7.23 0.89 -21.85
C THR A 246 -8.50 1.06 -21.01
N TRP A 247 -8.45 0.85 -19.68
CA TRP A 247 -9.61 0.74 -18.81
C TRP A 247 -10.56 1.94 -18.83
N ALA A 248 -10.12 3.10 -18.30
CA ALA A 248 -11.03 4.25 -18.13
C ALA A 248 -11.51 4.88 -19.45
N GLU A 249 -10.78 4.65 -20.56
CA GLU A 249 -11.23 5.12 -21.88
C GLU A 249 -12.28 4.21 -22.50
N TYR A 250 -12.12 2.88 -22.39
CA TYR A 250 -12.97 1.94 -23.09
C TYR A 250 -13.79 1.01 -22.19
N HIS A 251 -13.43 0.87 -20.90
CA HIS A 251 -14.00 -0.12 -20.01
C HIS A 251 -14.06 -1.50 -20.71
N THR A 252 -15.16 -2.22 -20.57
CA THR A 252 -15.37 -3.54 -21.20
C THR A 252 -15.51 -3.53 -22.72
N ALA A 253 -15.39 -2.37 -23.38
CA ALA A 253 -15.57 -2.24 -24.82
C ALA A 253 -14.25 -2.33 -25.62
N VAL A 254 -13.18 -2.87 -25.03
CA VAL A 254 -11.86 -3.04 -25.65
C VAL A 254 -11.90 -4.06 -26.81
N ASN A 255 -11.12 -3.81 -27.86
CA ASN A 255 -10.86 -4.71 -28.98
C ASN A 255 -9.53 -4.36 -29.67
N ASP A 256 -9.09 -5.17 -30.64
CA ASP A 256 -7.84 -5.00 -31.36
C ASP A 256 -7.66 -3.61 -31.99
N THR A 257 -8.70 -3.14 -32.69
CA THR A 257 -8.68 -1.84 -33.35
C THR A 257 -8.55 -0.68 -32.34
N ARG A 258 -9.28 -0.75 -31.22
CA ARG A 258 -9.19 0.26 -30.16
C ARG A 258 -7.82 0.27 -29.48
N VAL A 259 -7.26 -0.89 -29.21
CA VAL A 259 -5.90 -1.01 -28.64
C VAL A 259 -4.87 -0.40 -29.60
N TRP A 260 -4.97 -0.73 -30.90
CA TRP A 260 -4.09 -0.15 -31.90
C TRP A 260 -4.23 1.37 -32.00
N ASP A 261 -5.45 1.90 -32.11
CA ASP A 261 -5.72 3.33 -32.20
C ASP A 261 -5.25 4.07 -30.95
N PHE A 262 -5.41 3.46 -29.77
CA PHE A 262 -4.91 3.98 -28.51
C PHE A 262 -3.38 4.12 -28.52
N ALA A 263 -2.67 3.06 -28.87
CA ALA A 263 -1.21 3.05 -28.97
C ALA A 263 -0.70 4.07 -30.01
N MET A 264 -1.30 4.09 -31.20
CA MET A 264 -0.89 5.07 -32.22
C MET A 264 -1.23 6.51 -31.82
N GLY A 265 -2.29 6.70 -31.05
CA GLY A 265 -2.65 7.99 -30.43
C GLY A 265 -1.55 8.50 -29.49
N ILE A 266 -1.00 7.65 -28.63
CA ILE A 266 0.11 7.95 -27.72
C ILE A 266 1.34 8.39 -28.52
N LYS A 267 1.78 7.53 -29.44
CA LYS A 267 2.99 7.73 -30.24
C LYS A 267 2.92 8.96 -31.12
N SER A 268 1.80 9.17 -31.85
CA SER A 268 1.64 10.30 -32.78
C SER A 268 1.65 11.66 -32.08
N ARG A 269 1.37 11.69 -30.78
CA ARG A 269 1.38 12.91 -29.96
C ARG A 269 2.70 13.10 -29.21
N GLY A 270 3.62 12.14 -29.35
CA GLY A 270 4.97 12.24 -28.78
C GLY A 270 5.03 12.04 -27.27
N PHE A 271 4.09 11.26 -26.70
CA PHE A 271 4.21 10.79 -25.32
C PHE A 271 5.21 9.64 -25.22
N ASN A 272 5.94 9.60 -24.13
CA ASN A 272 6.67 8.41 -23.70
C ASN A 272 5.69 7.32 -23.23
N PHE A 273 6.16 6.07 -23.22
CA PHE A 273 5.35 4.94 -22.78
C PHE A 273 6.24 3.80 -22.27
N SER A 274 5.81 3.20 -21.18
CA SER A 274 6.34 1.94 -20.68
C SER A 274 5.73 0.76 -21.43
N GLN A 275 4.39 0.69 -21.39
CA GLN A 275 3.59 -0.35 -22.06
C GLN A 275 2.20 0.16 -22.39
N VAL A 276 1.52 -0.58 -23.28
CA VAL A 276 0.06 -0.58 -23.39
C VAL A 276 -0.47 -1.75 -22.56
N GLU A 277 -1.38 -1.45 -21.66
CA GLU A 277 -2.07 -2.40 -20.82
C GLU A 277 -3.47 -2.63 -21.36
N ILE A 278 -3.73 -3.85 -21.86
CA ILE A 278 -5.06 -4.26 -22.32
C ILE A 278 -5.83 -4.72 -21.10
N ASP A 279 -6.82 -3.93 -20.71
CA ASP A 279 -7.61 -4.13 -19.51
C ASP A 279 -8.87 -4.99 -19.77
N ASP A 280 -9.82 -4.98 -18.84
CA ASP A 280 -11.01 -5.82 -18.73
C ASP A 280 -11.73 -6.06 -20.07
N ASN A 281 -12.20 -7.29 -20.19
CA ASN A 281 -12.99 -7.91 -21.25
C ASN A 281 -12.20 -8.25 -22.53
N TRP A 282 -10.89 -8.53 -22.40
CA TRP A 282 -10.14 -9.14 -23.51
C TRP A 282 -10.40 -10.66 -23.63
N GLU A 283 -10.82 -11.34 -22.55
CA GLU A 283 -11.07 -12.79 -22.51
C GLU A 283 -12.35 -13.22 -23.25
N ALA A 284 -12.34 -14.42 -23.75
CA ALA A 284 -13.52 -15.09 -24.31
C ALA A 284 -14.56 -15.42 -23.22
N CYS A 285 -14.07 -15.86 -22.07
CA CYS A 285 -14.83 -16.11 -20.84
C CYS A 285 -13.92 -15.78 -19.66
N TYR A 286 -14.44 -15.09 -18.65
CA TYR A 286 -13.62 -14.60 -17.53
C TYR A 286 -12.97 -15.74 -16.73
N GLY A 287 -11.67 -15.82 -16.82
CA GLY A 287 -10.82 -16.83 -16.19
C GLY A 287 -10.35 -17.95 -17.11
N ASP A 288 -10.70 -17.94 -18.40
CA ASP A 288 -10.19 -18.91 -19.36
C ASP A 288 -8.75 -18.63 -19.84
N ALA A 289 -8.26 -17.41 -19.68
CA ALA A 289 -6.97 -16.93 -20.18
C ALA A 289 -6.83 -17.14 -21.71
N ILE A 290 -7.89 -16.90 -22.44
CA ILE A 290 -7.97 -17.03 -23.90
C ILE A 290 -8.58 -15.75 -24.46
N PHE A 291 -7.92 -15.12 -25.44
CA PHE A 291 -8.46 -13.95 -26.11
C PHE A 291 -9.80 -14.23 -26.79
N ASN A 292 -10.72 -13.30 -26.67
CA ASN A 292 -12.00 -13.35 -27.37
C ASN A 292 -11.79 -13.19 -28.88
N PRO A 293 -12.09 -14.21 -29.71
CA PRO A 293 -11.78 -14.20 -31.14
C PRO A 293 -12.61 -13.20 -31.95
N GLU A 294 -13.74 -12.74 -31.42
CA GLU A 294 -14.57 -11.71 -32.08
C GLU A 294 -13.98 -10.31 -31.90
N ARG A 295 -13.33 -10.07 -30.75
CA ARG A 295 -12.71 -8.77 -30.41
C ARG A 295 -11.24 -8.71 -30.79
N PHE A 296 -10.55 -9.85 -30.71
CA PHE A 296 -9.13 -10.02 -31.00
C PHE A 296 -8.93 -11.21 -31.92
N PRO A 297 -9.22 -11.05 -33.24
CA PRO A 297 -9.14 -12.15 -34.20
C PRO A 297 -7.74 -12.77 -34.34
N ASP A 298 -6.69 -11.98 -34.20
CA ASP A 298 -5.29 -12.41 -34.20
C ASP A 298 -4.49 -11.64 -33.15
N PRO A 299 -4.56 -12.05 -31.87
CA PRO A 299 -3.88 -11.34 -30.80
C PRO A 299 -2.35 -11.33 -30.97
N LYS A 300 -1.77 -12.38 -31.55
CA LYS A 300 -0.33 -12.40 -31.82
C LYS A 300 0.07 -11.34 -32.85
N GLN A 301 -0.69 -11.19 -33.93
CA GLN A 301 -0.43 -10.15 -34.94
C GLN A 301 -0.52 -8.75 -34.33
N LEU A 302 -1.51 -8.53 -33.45
CA LEU A 302 -1.64 -7.25 -32.74
C LEU A 302 -0.41 -6.96 -31.87
N VAL A 303 0.00 -7.93 -31.04
CA VAL A 303 1.16 -7.79 -30.15
C VAL A 303 2.44 -7.60 -30.96
N ASP A 304 2.69 -8.40 -32.02
CA ASP A 304 3.85 -8.24 -32.90
C ASP A 304 3.89 -6.84 -33.55
N ALA A 305 2.72 -6.31 -33.93
CA ALA A 305 2.61 -4.97 -34.51
C ALA A 305 2.91 -3.87 -33.48
N LEU A 306 2.39 -4.01 -32.24
CA LEU A 306 2.69 -3.10 -31.14
C LEU A 306 4.18 -3.11 -30.77
N HIS A 307 4.81 -4.28 -30.73
CA HIS A 307 6.25 -4.43 -30.55
C HIS A 307 7.02 -3.75 -31.69
N GLY A 308 6.55 -3.88 -32.94
CA GLY A 308 7.13 -3.18 -34.09
C GLY A 308 7.10 -1.66 -33.96
N GLU A 309 6.15 -1.12 -33.22
CA GLU A 309 6.03 0.31 -32.90
C GLU A 309 6.76 0.71 -31.60
N GLY A 310 7.35 -0.26 -30.88
CA GLY A 310 8.15 -0.06 -29.67
C GLY A 310 7.39 -0.18 -28.35
N PHE A 311 6.12 -0.58 -28.39
CA PHE A 311 5.33 -0.82 -27.17
C PHE A 311 5.61 -2.21 -26.60
N ARG A 312 5.66 -2.32 -25.28
CA ARG A 312 5.43 -3.56 -24.55
C ARG A 312 3.93 -3.70 -24.30
N VAL A 313 3.44 -4.92 -24.06
CA VAL A 313 2.02 -5.23 -23.88
C VAL A 313 1.81 -6.02 -22.60
N THR A 314 0.99 -5.50 -21.69
CA THR A 314 0.53 -6.20 -20.50
C THR A 314 -0.97 -6.49 -20.57
N LEU A 315 -1.42 -7.55 -19.90
CA LEU A 315 -2.83 -7.93 -19.82
C LEU A 315 -3.32 -7.89 -18.38
N TRP A 316 -4.51 -7.34 -18.19
CA TRP A 316 -5.26 -7.47 -16.96
C TRP A 316 -5.66 -8.94 -16.71
N THR A 317 -5.52 -9.41 -15.49
CA THR A 317 -5.90 -10.76 -15.07
C THR A 317 -6.32 -10.79 -13.61
N HIS A 318 -7.01 -11.86 -13.20
CA HIS A 318 -7.68 -11.98 -11.91
C HIS A 318 -7.76 -13.45 -11.45
N PRO A 319 -8.03 -13.73 -10.14
CA PRO A 319 -8.03 -15.09 -9.59
C PRO A 319 -9.36 -15.84 -9.71
N PHE A 320 -10.29 -15.39 -10.55
CA PHE A 320 -11.63 -16.00 -10.67
C PHE A 320 -11.80 -16.76 -11.96
N ILE A 321 -12.69 -17.76 -11.96
CA ILE A 321 -13.20 -18.45 -13.17
C ILE A 321 -14.71 -18.54 -13.03
N ASN A 322 -15.45 -17.93 -13.97
CA ASN A 322 -16.90 -18.02 -13.97
C ASN A 322 -17.38 -19.44 -14.27
N ASP A 323 -18.50 -19.86 -13.67
CA ASP A 323 -18.96 -21.26 -13.73
C ASP A 323 -19.46 -21.71 -15.13
N ASP A 324 -19.71 -20.75 -16.01
CA ASP A 324 -20.05 -20.99 -17.40
C ASP A 324 -18.81 -21.10 -18.33
N CYS A 325 -17.59 -20.92 -17.80
CA CYS A 325 -16.37 -20.98 -18.59
C CYS A 325 -15.88 -22.43 -18.80
N PRO A 326 -15.32 -22.77 -19.98
CA PRO A 326 -14.81 -24.10 -20.27
C PRO A 326 -13.80 -24.65 -19.26
N SER A 327 -12.93 -23.80 -18.71
CA SER A 327 -11.91 -24.21 -17.72
C SER A 327 -12.45 -24.48 -16.31
N TYR A 328 -13.69 -24.04 -16.00
CA TYR A 328 -14.26 -24.20 -14.67
C TYR A 328 -14.36 -25.67 -14.23
N ALA A 329 -14.97 -26.51 -15.08
CA ALA A 329 -15.16 -27.94 -14.76
C ALA A 329 -13.84 -28.68 -14.51
N TYR A 330 -12.79 -28.34 -15.24
CA TYR A 330 -11.47 -28.92 -15.02
C TYR A 330 -10.88 -28.46 -13.67
N ALA A 331 -10.94 -27.17 -13.36
CA ALA A 331 -10.44 -26.63 -12.11
C ALA A 331 -11.19 -27.21 -10.89
N ASP A 332 -12.51 -27.33 -10.99
CA ASP A 332 -13.36 -27.92 -9.96
C ASP A 332 -13.02 -29.40 -9.71
N GLN A 333 -12.94 -30.22 -10.77
CA GLN A 333 -12.59 -31.64 -10.67
C GLN A 333 -11.21 -31.89 -10.05
N ASN A 334 -10.24 -31.00 -10.32
CA ASN A 334 -8.90 -31.11 -9.75
C ASN A 334 -8.76 -30.41 -8.38
N GLY A 335 -9.83 -29.77 -7.93
CA GLY A 335 -9.88 -29.13 -6.61
C GLY A 335 -9.01 -27.88 -6.50
N TYR A 336 -8.94 -27.08 -7.55
CA TYR A 336 -8.11 -25.86 -7.61
C TYR A 336 -8.80 -24.62 -7.06
N PHE A 337 -10.10 -24.71 -6.77
CA PHE A 337 -10.84 -23.62 -6.15
C PHE A 337 -10.85 -23.73 -4.63
N ILE A 338 -11.16 -22.61 -3.96
CA ILE A 338 -11.44 -22.58 -2.54
C ILE A 338 -12.65 -23.47 -2.23
N LYS A 339 -12.55 -24.30 -1.17
CA LYS A 339 -13.52 -25.34 -0.81
C LYS A 339 -13.97 -25.17 0.65
N ASP A 340 -15.05 -25.85 0.99
CA ASP A 340 -15.40 -26.10 2.37
C ASP A 340 -14.64 -27.30 2.97
N GLU A 341 -14.87 -27.60 4.24
CA GLU A 341 -14.28 -28.73 4.98
C GLU A 341 -14.58 -30.10 4.38
N ASN A 342 -15.67 -30.22 3.59
CA ASN A 342 -16.06 -31.46 2.92
C ASN A 342 -15.41 -31.59 1.53
N GLY A 343 -14.60 -30.63 1.12
CA GLY A 343 -13.95 -30.58 -0.17
C GLY A 343 -14.86 -30.13 -1.31
N THR A 344 -16.00 -29.50 -1.01
CA THR A 344 -16.92 -28.95 -2.02
C THR A 344 -16.49 -27.53 -2.37
N THR A 345 -16.34 -27.25 -3.65
CA THR A 345 -16.03 -25.90 -4.16
C THR A 345 -17.07 -24.91 -3.71
N GLN A 346 -16.61 -23.82 -3.11
CA GLN A 346 -17.43 -22.69 -2.69
C GLN A 346 -17.33 -21.59 -3.73
N GLN A 347 -18.49 -21.16 -4.26
CA GLN A 347 -18.54 -20.08 -5.25
C GLN A 347 -18.55 -18.72 -4.56
N THR A 348 -17.92 -17.76 -5.22
CA THR A 348 -17.97 -16.34 -4.86
C THR A 348 -18.68 -15.52 -5.94
N ARG A 349 -19.04 -14.30 -5.58
CA ARG A 349 -19.54 -13.29 -6.51
C ARG A 349 -18.52 -12.17 -6.62
N TRP A 350 -18.19 -11.79 -7.83
CA TRP A 350 -17.31 -10.68 -8.12
C TRP A 350 -17.93 -9.77 -9.20
N TRP A 351 -17.27 -8.66 -9.59
CA TRP A 351 -17.88 -7.64 -10.46
C TRP A 351 -18.21 -8.12 -11.88
N GLN A 352 -17.55 -9.16 -12.37
CA GLN A 352 -17.81 -9.75 -13.71
C GLN A 352 -18.44 -11.15 -13.64
N GLY A 353 -18.88 -11.63 -12.48
CA GLY A 353 -19.51 -12.92 -12.35
C GLY A 353 -20.37 -13.08 -11.09
N LEU A 354 -21.58 -13.60 -11.27
CA LEU A 354 -22.49 -13.91 -10.17
C LEU A 354 -22.11 -15.21 -9.46
N HIS A 355 -21.50 -16.14 -10.21
CA HIS A 355 -21.08 -17.46 -9.77
C HIS A 355 -19.69 -17.74 -10.33
N ALA A 356 -18.69 -17.75 -9.49
CA ALA A 356 -17.31 -18.02 -9.89
C ALA A 356 -16.59 -18.88 -8.86
N GLY A 357 -15.69 -19.74 -9.34
CA GLY A 357 -14.68 -20.35 -8.51
C GLY A 357 -13.52 -19.36 -8.31
N MET A 358 -13.05 -19.24 -7.09
CA MET A 358 -11.84 -18.47 -6.75
C MET A 358 -10.67 -19.45 -6.62
N ILE A 359 -9.58 -19.21 -7.36
CA ILE A 359 -8.38 -20.05 -7.30
C ILE A 359 -7.81 -20.04 -5.89
N ASP A 360 -7.53 -21.21 -5.35
CA ASP A 360 -6.89 -21.34 -4.04
C ASP A 360 -5.36 -21.19 -4.16
N PHE A 361 -4.85 -19.98 -3.94
CA PHE A 361 -3.40 -19.72 -3.99
C PHE A 361 -2.62 -20.34 -2.81
N THR A 362 -3.29 -20.95 -1.86
CA THR A 362 -2.64 -21.75 -0.82
C THR A 362 -2.46 -23.21 -1.25
N ASN A 363 -3.03 -23.61 -2.40
CA ASN A 363 -2.87 -24.93 -3.02
C ASN A 363 -1.82 -24.86 -4.14
N GLU A 364 -0.66 -25.48 -3.92
CA GLU A 364 0.47 -25.46 -4.88
C GLU A 364 0.08 -26.00 -6.27
N ASP A 365 -0.74 -27.04 -6.36
CA ASP A 365 -1.18 -27.59 -7.65
C ASP A 365 -2.08 -26.61 -8.41
N ALA A 366 -2.92 -25.85 -7.69
CA ALA A 366 -3.76 -24.81 -8.27
C ALA A 366 -2.88 -23.64 -8.79
N VAL A 367 -1.88 -23.21 -8.02
CA VAL A 367 -0.91 -22.18 -8.42
C VAL A 367 -0.14 -22.61 -9.68
N ILE A 368 0.40 -23.82 -9.71
CA ILE A 368 1.14 -24.36 -10.88
C ILE A 368 0.23 -24.35 -12.12
N TRP A 369 -0.98 -24.84 -11.99
CA TRP A 369 -1.92 -24.90 -13.11
C TRP A 369 -2.32 -23.51 -13.61
N TRP A 370 -2.64 -22.59 -12.69
CA TRP A 370 -3.06 -21.25 -13.06
C TRP A 370 -1.93 -20.44 -13.69
N THR A 371 -0.74 -20.44 -13.09
CA THR A 371 0.44 -19.74 -13.62
C THR A 371 0.89 -20.30 -14.96
N GLN A 372 0.83 -21.64 -15.17
CA GLN A 372 1.20 -22.25 -16.45
C GLN A 372 0.30 -21.75 -17.59
N ARG A 373 -1.00 -21.55 -17.35
CA ARG A 373 -1.93 -21.01 -18.36
C ARG A 373 -1.54 -19.59 -18.79
N LEU A 374 -1.11 -18.77 -17.85
CA LEU A 374 -0.61 -17.42 -18.16
C LEU A 374 0.72 -17.46 -18.91
N VAL A 375 1.62 -18.35 -18.55
CA VAL A 375 2.88 -18.57 -19.30
C VAL A 375 2.58 -19.06 -20.72
N ASP A 376 1.65 -19.98 -20.90
CA ASP A 376 1.23 -20.46 -22.23
C ASP A 376 0.62 -19.31 -23.05
N LEU A 377 -0.15 -18.44 -22.43
CA LEU A 377 -0.71 -17.24 -23.05
C LEU A 377 0.41 -16.28 -23.53
N GLN A 378 1.42 -16.02 -22.69
CA GLN A 378 2.59 -15.22 -23.09
C GLN A 378 3.33 -15.83 -24.29
N ILE A 379 3.60 -17.14 -24.25
CA ILE A 379 4.29 -17.84 -25.33
C ILE A 379 3.50 -17.78 -26.64
N ASN A 380 2.19 -17.97 -26.58
CA ASN A 380 1.34 -18.05 -27.77
C ASN A 380 1.04 -16.69 -28.40
N THR A 381 1.01 -15.62 -27.61
CA THR A 381 0.61 -14.28 -28.07
C THR A 381 1.76 -13.28 -28.13
N GLY A 382 2.81 -13.51 -27.35
CA GLY A 382 3.96 -12.62 -27.27
C GLY A 382 3.78 -11.46 -26.28
N ILE A 383 2.71 -11.44 -25.45
CA ILE A 383 2.57 -10.40 -24.40
C ILE A 383 3.74 -10.45 -23.44
N ASP A 384 4.10 -9.28 -22.90
CA ASP A 384 5.31 -9.14 -22.07
C ASP A 384 5.05 -9.49 -20.60
N SER A 385 3.90 -9.08 -20.04
CA SER A 385 3.57 -9.33 -18.63
C SER A 385 2.08 -9.08 -18.33
N PHE A 386 1.75 -8.87 -17.04
CA PHE A 386 0.38 -8.78 -16.57
C PHE A 386 0.17 -7.64 -15.55
N LYS A 387 -1.07 -7.14 -15.51
CA LYS A 387 -1.68 -6.44 -14.39
C LYS A 387 -2.49 -7.46 -13.58
N PHE A 388 -2.06 -7.75 -12.37
CA PHE A 388 -2.73 -8.68 -11.46
C PHE A 388 -3.71 -7.94 -10.56
N ASP A 389 -4.98 -8.09 -10.88
CA ASP A 389 -6.07 -7.41 -10.18
C ASP A 389 -6.74 -8.31 -9.14
N ALA A 390 -7.58 -7.76 -8.27
CA ALA A 390 -8.18 -8.45 -7.12
C ALA A 390 -7.10 -9.05 -6.17
N GLY A 391 -7.39 -10.16 -5.51
CA GLY A 391 -6.50 -10.81 -4.54
C GLY A 391 -6.80 -10.47 -3.10
N GLU A 392 -7.83 -9.66 -2.85
CA GLU A 392 -8.30 -9.33 -1.52
C GLU A 392 -8.96 -10.55 -0.85
N SER A 393 -8.74 -10.69 0.46
CA SER A 393 -9.36 -11.74 1.27
C SER A 393 -10.89 -11.60 1.37
N SER A 394 -11.42 -10.39 1.13
CA SER A 394 -12.86 -10.12 1.17
C SER A 394 -13.66 -10.87 0.10
N TRP A 395 -13.02 -11.34 -0.98
CA TRP A 395 -13.67 -12.14 -2.02
C TRP A 395 -13.84 -13.61 -1.65
N ILE A 396 -13.16 -14.09 -0.59
CA ILE A 396 -13.26 -15.47 -0.14
C ILE A 396 -14.71 -15.77 0.30
N PRO A 397 -15.31 -16.90 -0.12
CA PRO A 397 -16.64 -17.32 0.36
C PRO A 397 -16.75 -17.38 1.89
N ASP A 398 -17.97 -17.33 2.44
CA ASP A 398 -18.19 -17.37 3.89
C ASP A 398 -17.77 -18.67 4.56
N ILE A 399 -17.86 -19.76 3.80
CA ILE A 399 -17.44 -21.10 4.24
C ILE A 399 -16.26 -21.49 3.39
N PHE A 400 -15.11 -21.66 4.00
CA PHE A 400 -13.88 -21.93 3.27
C PHE A 400 -12.86 -22.71 4.09
N THR A 401 -11.92 -23.31 3.40
CA THR A 401 -10.66 -23.84 3.94
C THR A 401 -9.51 -23.40 3.05
N LEU A 402 -8.35 -23.14 3.66
CA LEU A 402 -7.10 -22.83 2.97
C LEU A 402 -6.01 -23.84 3.38
N ASN A 403 -5.06 -24.14 2.48
CA ASN A 403 -4.00 -25.13 2.73
C ASN A 403 -2.80 -24.56 3.52
N VAL A 404 -3.07 -23.70 4.50
CA VAL A 404 -2.10 -23.11 5.42
C VAL A 404 -2.63 -23.21 6.84
N ASN A 405 -1.79 -22.86 7.82
CA ASN A 405 -2.22 -22.82 9.22
C ASN A 405 -3.49 -21.96 9.37
N GLU A 406 -4.52 -22.51 9.98
CA GLU A 406 -5.84 -21.90 10.15
C GLU A 406 -5.79 -20.55 10.89
N LEU A 407 -4.82 -20.35 11.79
CA LEU A 407 -4.60 -19.05 12.44
C LEU A 407 -4.25 -17.92 11.48
N LEU A 408 -3.80 -18.23 10.26
CA LEU A 408 -3.47 -17.24 9.24
C LEU A 408 -4.62 -16.95 8.27
N TRP A 409 -5.77 -17.63 8.43
CA TRP A 409 -6.95 -17.41 7.60
C TRP A 409 -7.66 -16.10 7.99
N PRO A 410 -8.26 -15.35 7.04
CA PRO A 410 -8.18 -15.52 5.59
C PRO A 410 -6.95 -14.81 4.96
N ASN A 411 -6.20 -14.03 5.73
CA ASN A 411 -5.20 -13.07 5.24
C ASN A 411 -4.04 -13.71 4.47
N ALA A 412 -3.69 -14.97 4.80
CA ALA A 412 -2.70 -15.73 4.04
C ALA A 412 -3.01 -15.87 2.55
N PHE A 413 -4.27 -15.77 2.14
CA PHE A 413 -4.66 -15.80 0.74
C PHE A 413 -3.99 -14.67 -0.05
N THR A 414 -4.10 -13.42 0.43
CA THR A 414 -3.48 -12.25 -0.20
C THR A 414 -1.96 -12.41 -0.32
N THR A 415 -1.31 -12.83 0.77
CA THR A 415 0.14 -13.07 0.78
C THR A 415 0.54 -14.10 -0.27
N LYS A 416 -0.17 -15.24 -0.34
CA LYS A 416 0.10 -16.32 -1.29
C LYS A 416 -0.21 -15.94 -2.73
N TYR A 417 -1.23 -15.13 -2.96
CA TYR A 417 -1.53 -14.56 -4.28
C TYR A 417 -0.35 -13.71 -4.77
N VAL A 418 0.09 -12.73 -3.98
CA VAL A 418 1.21 -11.85 -4.36
C VAL A 418 2.52 -12.64 -4.52
N ASP A 419 2.80 -13.61 -3.63
CA ASP A 419 3.95 -14.52 -3.77
C ASP A 419 3.94 -15.25 -5.12
N SER A 420 2.78 -15.73 -5.54
CA SER A 420 2.64 -16.47 -6.80
C SER A 420 2.84 -15.58 -8.03
N VAL A 421 2.17 -14.40 -8.05
CA VAL A 421 2.23 -13.51 -9.21
C VAL A 421 3.56 -12.77 -9.33
N SER A 422 4.30 -12.58 -8.24
CA SER A 422 5.65 -12.01 -8.25
C SER A 422 6.65 -12.84 -9.07
N SER A 423 6.35 -14.12 -9.34
CA SER A 423 7.14 -14.99 -10.20
C SER A 423 7.20 -14.52 -11.66
N PHE A 424 6.29 -13.66 -12.10
CA PHE A 424 6.29 -13.05 -13.43
C PHE A 424 7.28 -11.87 -13.56
N GLY A 425 8.01 -11.54 -12.49
CA GLY A 425 9.07 -10.54 -12.50
C GLY A 425 8.61 -9.14 -12.11
N GLY A 426 9.45 -8.15 -12.35
CA GLY A 426 9.23 -6.76 -11.90
C GLY A 426 8.29 -5.92 -12.79
N MET A 427 7.94 -6.41 -13.99
CA MET A 427 7.03 -5.73 -14.92
C MET A 427 5.56 -6.09 -14.64
N ILE A 428 5.18 -6.08 -13.39
CA ILE A 428 3.81 -6.33 -12.95
C ILE A 428 3.33 -5.25 -11.99
N GLU A 429 2.04 -5.14 -11.88
CA GLU A 429 1.37 -4.45 -10.78
C GLU A 429 0.40 -5.38 -10.07
N THR A 430 0.28 -5.22 -8.76
CA THR A 430 -0.76 -5.83 -7.93
C THR A 430 -1.49 -4.72 -7.19
N ARG A 431 -2.79 -4.90 -6.85
CA ARG A 431 -3.49 -3.90 -6.02
C ARG A 431 -3.64 -4.36 -4.56
N VAL A 432 -2.99 -5.44 -4.18
CA VAL A 432 -3.05 -6.00 -2.83
C VAL A 432 -1.67 -6.21 -2.26
N GLY A 433 -1.57 -6.13 -0.92
CA GLY A 433 -0.35 -6.40 -0.19
C GLY A 433 -0.64 -6.65 1.28
N MET A 434 -0.06 -7.73 1.82
CA MET A 434 -0.02 -8.04 3.24
C MET A 434 1.17 -8.98 3.49
N GLY A 435 2.19 -8.48 4.20
CA GLY A 435 3.43 -9.24 4.44
C GLY A 435 4.25 -9.52 3.17
N THR A 436 4.13 -8.68 2.13
CA THR A 436 4.68 -8.94 0.79
C THR A 436 5.71 -7.90 0.34
N GLN A 437 6.22 -7.07 1.24
CA GLN A 437 7.16 -5.97 0.98
C GLN A 437 8.46 -6.41 0.29
N ARG A 438 8.85 -7.68 0.44
CA ARG A 438 10.07 -8.26 -0.17
C ARG A 438 10.05 -8.29 -1.68
N HIS A 439 8.88 -8.25 -2.32
CA HIS A 439 8.77 -8.35 -3.77
C HIS A 439 9.07 -7.03 -4.48
N PRO A 440 9.98 -7.05 -5.49
CA PRO A 440 10.33 -5.86 -6.27
C PRO A 440 9.29 -5.63 -7.39
N ILE A 441 8.08 -5.26 -7.01
CA ILE A 441 6.93 -5.07 -7.91
C ILE A 441 6.24 -3.74 -7.60
N PHE A 442 5.42 -3.25 -8.53
CA PHE A 442 4.55 -2.13 -8.26
C PHE A 442 3.31 -2.59 -7.49
N VAL A 443 2.95 -1.83 -6.44
CA VAL A 443 1.72 -2.03 -5.69
C VAL A 443 0.82 -0.84 -5.95
N ARG A 444 -0.30 -1.10 -6.63
CA ARG A 444 -1.28 -0.10 -7.05
C ARG A 444 -2.25 0.20 -5.91
N MET A 445 -2.62 1.47 -5.78
CA MET A 445 -3.73 1.87 -4.92
C MET A 445 -5.04 1.26 -5.39
N LEU A 446 -6.05 1.21 -4.51
CA LEU A 446 -7.42 0.85 -4.88
C LEU A 446 -7.94 1.79 -5.97
N ASP A 447 -8.93 1.34 -6.73
CA ASP A 447 -9.52 2.08 -7.85
C ASP A 447 -10.06 3.43 -7.39
N LYS A 448 -9.45 4.53 -7.85
CA LYS A 448 -9.81 5.90 -7.45
C LYS A 448 -11.01 6.42 -8.22
N ASP A 449 -11.88 7.17 -7.55
CA ASP A 449 -13.01 7.84 -8.17
C ASP A 449 -12.60 9.16 -8.84
N SER A 450 -13.20 9.47 -10.00
CA SER A 450 -12.90 10.68 -10.77
C SER A 450 -13.52 11.95 -10.14
N ILE A 451 -13.17 12.22 -8.87
CA ILE A 451 -13.67 13.35 -8.08
C ILE A 451 -12.55 14.05 -7.29
N TRP A 452 -12.82 15.25 -6.81
CA TRP A 452 -11.89 16.03 -5.98
C TRP A 452 -11.79 15.51 -4.51
N GLY A 453 -12.90 15.01 -3.97
CA GLY A 453 -13.17 14.88 -2.55
C GLY A 453 -12.34 13.83 -1.80
N GLU A 454 -12.62 13.73 -0.50
CA GLU A 454 -11.99 12.79 0.43
C GLU A 454 -12.53 11.36 0.33
N PHE A 455 -13.62 11.17 -0.40
CA PHE A 455 -14.18 9.84 -0.62
C PHE A 455 -13.54 9.24 -1.86
N ASN A 456 -12.36 8.68 -1.71
CA ASN A 456 -11.59 8.01 -2.74
C ASN A 456 -11.19 8.87 -3.96
N GLY A 457 -11.26 10.20 -3.84
CA GLY A 457 -10.90 11.15 -4.89
C GLY A 457 -9.44 11.65 -4.77
N LEU A 458 -9.12 12.70 -5.53
CA LEU A 458 -7.78 13.30 -5.61
C LEU A 458 -7.18 13.63 -4.23
N ARG A 459 -8.00 14.08 -3.27
CA ARG A 459 -7.52 14.43 -1.91
C ARG A 459 -6.99 13.24 -1.10
N THR A 460 -7.33 12.01 -1.48
CA THR A 460 -6.83 10.81 -0.80
C THR A 460 -5.49 10.31 -1.36
N LEU A 461 -5.04 10.85 -2.48
CA LEU A 461 -3.87 10.36 -3.21
C LEU A 461 -2.58 10.48 -2.38
N VAL A 462 -2.30 11.68 -1.85
CA VAL A 462 -1.10 11.91 -1.04
C VAL A 462 -1.13 11.10 0.26
N PRO A 463 -2.20 11.15 1.08
CA PRO A 463 -2.30 10.30 2.27
C PRO A 463 -2.14 8.81 1.98
N SER A 464 -2.71 8.29 0.90
CA SER A 464 -2.52 6.88 0.52
C SER A 464 -1.06 6.57 0.19
N ALA A 465 -0.38 7.41 -0.60
CA ALA A 465 1.04 7.23 -0.93
C ALA A 465 1.94 7.24 0.33
N LEU A 466 1.64 8.12 1.29
CA LEU A 466 2.35 8.19 2.57
C LEU A 466 2.16 6.91 3.39
N HIS A 467 0.93 6.37 3.45
CA HIS A 467 0.65 5.11 4.14
C HIS A 467 1.37 3.94 3.49
N PHE A 468 1.33 3.81 2.16
CA PHE A 468 2.06 2.75 1.45
C PHE A 468 3.55 2.77 1.78
N GLY A 469 4.16 3.96 1.78
CA GLY A 469 5.56 4.13 2.16
C GLY A 469 5.85 3.63 3.58
N LEU A 470 5.03 4.02 4.57
CA LEU A 470 5.19 3.59 5.97
C LEU A 470 4.95 2.09 6.17
N LEU A 471 4.08 1.48 5.37
CA LEU A 471 3.80 0.05 5.43
C LEU A 471 4.82 -0.80 4.67
N GLY A 472 5.88 -0.16 4.11
CA GLY A 472 6.99 -0.85 3.47
C GLY A 472 6.80 -1.16 1.99
N TYR A 473 5.86 -0.48 1.32
CA TYR A 473 5.61 -0.59 -0.12
C TYR A 473 6.14 0.65 -0.86
N PRO A 474 7.46 0.76 -1.11
CA PRO A 474 8.05 1.98 -1.67
C PRO A 474 7.73 2.20 -3.15
N TYR A 475 7.38 1.15 -3.90
CA TYR A 475 7.09 1.20 -5.33
C TYR A 475 5.59 1.32 -5.57
N VAL A 476 5.01 2.42 -5.10
CA VAL A 476 3.57 2.65 -5.24
C VAL A 476 3.22 3.08 -6.67
N LEU A 477 2.16 2.48 -7.21
CA LEU A 477 1.49 2.93 -8.42
C LEU A 477 0.18 3.60 -7.96
N PRO A 478 0.06 4.94 -8.14
CA PRO A 478 -1.01 5.71 -7.51
C PRO A 478 -2.37 5.64 -8.24
N ASP A 479 -2.62 4.55 -8.97
CA ASP A 479 -3.77 4.34 -9.83
C ASP A 479 -3.83 5.33 -11.01
N MET A 480 -4.90 5.31 -11.78
CA MET A 480 -5.06 6.03 -13.05
C MET A 480 -5.21 7.53 -12.83
N ILE A 481 -4.44 8.32 -13.59
CA ILE A 481 -4.55 9.78 -13.59
C ILE A 481 -5.97 10.20 -13.99
N GLY A 482 -6.63 10.93 -13.10
CA GLY A 482 -8.01 11.36 -13.27
C GLY A 482 -9.04 10.36 -12.75
N GLY A 483 -8.63 9.23 -12.18
CA GLY A 483 -9.49 8.16 -11.66
C GLY A 483 -10.06 7.25 -12.74
N ASN A 484 -10.89 6.30 -12.33
CA ASN A 484 -11.38 5.20 -13.18
C ASN A 484 -12.58 5.56 -14.07
N ALA A 485 -13.13 6.75 -13.96
CA ALA A 485 -14.26 7.24 -14.75
C ALA A 485 -15.51 6.31 -14.73
N TYR A 486 -15.77 5.63 -13.61
CA TYR A 486 -16.89 4.69 -13.48
C TYR A 486 -18.27 5.33 -13.76
N VAL A 487 -18.47 6.56 -13.31
CA VAL A 487 -19.75 7.27 -13.45
C VAL A 487 -19.62 8.41 -14.45
N ILE A 488 -18.59 9.25 -14.28
CA ILE A 488 -18.32 10.42 -15.13
C ILE A 488 -16.81 10.53 -15.36
N LYS A 489 -16.40 10.99 -16.54
CA LYS A 489 -15.01 11.40 -16.77
C LYS A 489 -14.71 12.69 -15.99
N PRO A 490 -13.48 12.89 -15.49
CA PRO A 490 -13.10 14.13 -14.83
C PRO A 490 -13.20 15.32 -15.79
N ASN A 491 -13.37 16.54 -15.27
CA ASN A 491 -13.15 17.73 -16.05
C ASN A 491 -11.66 17.99 -16.30
N ALA A 492 -11.32 18.91 -17.18
CA ALA A 492 -9.93 19.20 -17.55
C ALA A 492 -9.09 19.64 -16.34
N GLU A 493 -9.66 20.45 -15.44
CA GLU A 493 -8.94 20.91 -14.24
C GLU A 493 -8.58 19.73 -13.32
N LEU A 494 -9.55 18.89 -12.97
CA LEU A 494 -9.31 17.72 -12.13
C LEU A 494 -8.24 16.80 -12.75
N PHE A 495 -8.32 16.57 -14.06
CA PHE A 495 -7.39 15.71 -14.77
C PHE A 495 -5.95 16.26 -14.74
N ILE A 496 -5.77 17.56 -15.02
CA ILE A 496 -4.45 18.21 -14.95
C ILE A 496 -3.90 18.17 -13.50
N ARG A 497 -4.71 18.54 -12.50
CA ARG A 497 -4.27 18.54 -11.11
C ARG A 497 -3.90 17.14 -10.62
N TRP A 498 -4.60 16.12 -11.10
CA TRP A 498 -4.26 14.74 -10.82
C TRP A 498 -2.91 14.34 -11.43
N ALA A 499 -2.70 14.69 -12.70
CA ALA A 499 -1.42 14.45 -13.36
C ALA A 499 -0.27 15.18 -12.64
N GLN A 500 -0.48 16.42 -12.21
CA GLN A 500 0.49 17.20 -11.43
C GLN A 500 0.79 16.54 -10.07
N ALA A 501 -0.20 15.99 -9.37
CA ALA A 501 0.00 15.29 -8.11
C ALA A 501 0.83 14.01 -8.29
N ASN A 502 0.62 13.29 -9.39
CA ASN A 502 1.34 12.06 -9.68
C ASN A 502 2.78 12.28 -10.19
N THR A 503 3.13 13.50 -10.64
CA THR A 503 4.45 13.80 -11.26
C THR A 503 5.63 13.26 -10.46
N PHE A 504 5.54 13.31 -9.13
CA PHE A 504 6.65 12.96 -8.21
C PHE A 504 6.41 11.64 -7.45
N MET A 505 5.43 10.84 -7.90
CA MET A 505 5.18 9.49 -7.39
C MET A 505 5.92 8.45 -8.23
N PRO A 506 6.21 7.24 -7.71
CA PRO A 506 7.08 6.28 -8.39
C PRO A 506 6.61 5.78 -9.75
N ALA A 507 5.32 5.87 -10.07
CA ALA A 507 4.81 5.50 -11.38
C ALA A 507 3.71 6.46 -11.87
N LEU A 508 3.58 6.58 -13.18
CA LEU A 508 2.48 7.27 -13.86
C LEU A 508 1.63 6.26 -14.61
N GLN A 509 0.31 6.29 -14.43
CA GLN A 509 -0.62 5.49 -15.22
C GLN A 509 -1.70 6.37 -15.85
N PHE A 510 -1.70 6.44 -17.18
CA PHE A 510 -2.78 7.06 -17.94
C PHE A 510 -3.77 6.01 -18.40
N SER A 511 -5.03 6.35 -18.36
CA SER A 511 -6.11 5.54 -18.92
C SER A 511 -7.13 6.39 -19.68
N ILE A 512 -7.40 7.61 -19.21
CA ILE A 512 -8.14 8.62 -19.93
C ILE A 512 -7.18 9.36 -20.87
N LEU A 513 -7.61 9.59 -22.11
CA LEU A 513 -6.78 10.22 -23.14
C LEU A 513 -6.63 11.72 -22.90
N PRO A 514 -5.43 12.28 -22.65
CA PRO A 514 -5.22 13.73 -22.51
C PRO A 514 -5.75 14.53 -23.70
N TRP A 515 -5.57 14.01 -24.92
CA TRP A 515 -6.04 14.63 -26.16
C TRP A 515 -7.56 14.45 -26.40
N GLY A 516 -8.26 13.75 -25.54
CA GLY A 516 -9.72 13.69 -25.51
C GLY A 516 -10.35 14.94 -24.93
N PHE A 517 -9.57 15.77 -24.23
CA PHE A 517 -10.01 17.10 -23.74
C PHE A 517 -9.70 18.20 -24.78
N ASP A 518 -8.50 18.73 -24.74
CA ASP A 518 -8.00 19.76 -25.66
C ASP A 518 -6.46 19.75 -25.71
N GLU A 519 -5.88 20.66 -26.52
CA GLU A 519 -4.44 20.75 -26.69
C GLU A 519 -3.73 21.22 -25.41
N ASN A 520 -4.36 22.09 -24.61
CA ASN A 520 -3.77 22.55 -23.35
C ASN A 520 -3.59 21.40 -22.35
N VAL A 521 -4.61 20.54 -22.19
CA VAL A 521 -4.51 19.33 -21.35
C VAL A 521 -3.38 18.42 -21.85
N THR A 522 -3.32 18.22 -23.17
CA THR A 522 -2.29 17.40 -23.80
C THR A 522 -0.88 17.91 -23.47
N GLU A 523 -0.64 19.20 -23.64
CA GLU A 523 0.69 19.81 -23.36
C GLU A 523 1.02 19.77 -21.85
N ARG A 524 0.06 20.04 -20.95
CA ARG A 524 0.30 19.92 -19.50
C ARG A 524 0.69 18.49 -19.11
N CYS A 525 0.06 17.48 -19.70
CA CYS A 525 0.43 16.09 -19.44
C CYS A 525 1.81 15.72 -19.98
N LYS A 526 2.24 16.30 -21.11
CA LYS A 526 3.62 16.13 -21.60
C LYS A 526 4.65 16.77 -20.66
N GLU A 527 4.35 17.95 -20.10
CA GLU A 527 5.20 18.58 -19.09
C GLU A 527 5.35 17.69 -17.86
N VAL A 528 4.22 17.11 -17.38
CA VAL A 528 4.21 16.16 -16.28
C VAL A 528 5.12 14.96 -16.57
N THR A 529 4.96 14.32 -17.73
CA THR A 529 5.77 13.15 -18.08
C THR A 529 7.25 13.49 -18.24
N SER A 530 7.58 14.65 -18.81
CA SER A 530 8.97 15.11 -18.93
C SER A 530 9.60 15.37 -17.57
N LEU A 531 8.89 16.07 -16.67
CA LEU A 531 9.39 16.37 -15.33
C LEU A 531 9.51 15.09 -14.47
N HIS A 532 8.58 14.14 -14.64
CA HIS A 532 8.70 12.82 -14.00
C HIS A 532 10.00 12.13 -14.43
N THR A 533 10.28 12.06 -15.73
CA THR A 533 11.51 11.45 -16.24
C THR A 533 12.77 12.11 -15.65
N GLU A 534 12.78 13.43 -15.45
CA GLU A 534 13.89 14.16 -14.85
C GLU A 534 14.18 13.76 -13.39
N ILE A 535 13.15 13.37 -12.61
CA ILE A 535 13.30 13.01 -11.20
C ILE A 535 13.57 11.51 -10.97
N VAL A 536 13.39 10.66 -11.99
CA VAL A 536 13.61 9.21 -11.89
C VAL A 536 14.98 8.82 -11.33
N PRO A 537 16.11 9.48 -11.69
CA PRO A 537 17.40 9.14 -11.08
C PRO A 537 17.40 9.25 -9.54
N LEU A 538 16.68 10.23 -8.98
CA LEU A 538 16.49 10.34 -7.54
C LEU A 538 15.63 9.17 -7.02
N MET A 539 14.53 8.82 -7.69
CA MET A 539 13.67 7.71 -7.29
C MET A 539 14.42 6.37 -7.31
N VAL A 540 15.28 6.14 -8.31
CA VAL A 540 16.15 4.95 -8.36
C VAL A 540 17.11 4.91 -7.17
N GLN A 541 17.74 6.04 -6.83
CA GLN A 541 18.60 6.12 -5.65
C GLN A 541 17.83 5.82 -4.36
N LEU A 542 16.63 6.38 -4.21
CA LEU A 542 15.77 6.16 -3.03
C LEU A 542 15.23 4.73 -2.98
N GLY A 543 14.94 4.10 -4.11
CA GLY A 543 14.60 2.68 -4.19
C GLY A 543 15.76 1.80 -3.71
N GLN A 544 17.00 2.13 -4.06
CA GLN A 544 18.18 1.45 -3.53
C GLN A 544 18.35 1.68 -2.01
N GLU A 545 18.03 2.86 -1.51
CA GLU A 545 18.01 3.15 -0.08
C GLU A 545 16.95 2.29 0.63
N ALA A 546 15.75 2.17 0.07
CA ALA A 546 14.66 1.35 0.61
C ALA A 546 15.06 -0.13 0.71
N MET A 547 15.79 -0.68 -0.26
CA MET A 547 16.32 -2.06 -0.22
C MET A 547 17.28 -2.30 0.94
N VAL A 548 17.92 -1.27 1.47
CA VAL A 548 18.92 -1.39 2.55
C VAL A 548 18.34 -1.04 3.91
N SER A 549 17.58 0.06 3.98
CA SER A 549 17.13 0.64 5.24
C SER A 549 15.63 0.51 5.51
N GLY A 550 14.83 0.21 4.49
CA GLY A 550 13.37 0.28 4.57
C GLY A 550 12.80 1.70 4.50
N ALA A 551 13.64 2.74 4.40
CA ALA A 551 13.16 4.11 4.28
C ALA A 551 12.34 4.31 2.99
N PRO A 552 11.13 4.89 3.06
CA PRO A 552 10.26 5.03 1.90
C PRO A 552 10.80 6.05 0.87
N ILE A 553 10.42 5.89 -0.40
CA ILE A 553 10.68 6.89 -1.46
C ILE A 553 9.85 8.13 -1.19
N ILE A 554 8.54 7.96 -0.97
CA ILE A 554 7.60 9.01 -0.58
C ILE A 554 7.57 9.11 0.94
N ARG A 555 7.95 10.27 1.48
CA ARG A 555 8.10 10.49 2.92
C ARG A 555 7.14 11.57 3.41
N PRO A 556 6.55 11.41 4.59
CA PRO A 556 5.75 12.46 5.21
C PRO A 556 6.63 13.65 5.63
N THR A 557 6.04 14.83 5.73
CA THR A 557 6.77 16.06 6.08
C THR A 557 7.47 15.94 7.43
N TRP A 558 6.85 15.24 8.41
CA TRP A 558 7.44 15.00 9.73
C TRP A 558 8.73 14.15 9.70
N TRP A 559 9.08 13.53 8.60
CA TRP A 559 10.37 12.84 8.44
C TRP A 559 11.57 13.74 8.69
N LEU A 560 11.41 15.04 8.44
CA LEU A 560 12.42 16.07 8.67
C LEU A 560 12.12 17.02 9.84
N CYS A 561 10.93 16.96 10.41
CA CYS A 561 10.46 17.84 11.50
C CYS A 561 9.44 17.11 12.41
N PRO A 562 9.88 16.03 13.10
CA PRO A 562 8.97 15.17 13.87
C PRO A 562 8.33 15.82 15.09
N ASP A 563 8.81 17.01 15.51
CA ASP A 563 8.33 17.74 16.69
C ASP A 563 7.40 18.93 16.36
N LEU A 564 7.14 19.17 15.06
CA LEU A 564 6.36 20.33 14.62
C LEU A 564 4.96 19.92 14.19
N GLU A 565 3.94 20.48 14.85
CA GLU A 565 2.53 20.21 14.58
C GLU A 565 2.16 20.35 13.09
N ALA A 566 2.63 21.43 12.44
CA ALA A 566 2.37 21.64 11.01
C ALA A 566 2.97 20.54 10.14
N CYS A 567 4.10 19.94 10.54
CA CYS A 567 4.72 18.82 9.82
C CYS A 567 3.98 17.50 10.06
N LEU A 568 3.48 17.30 11.28
CA LEU A 568 2.74 16.10 11.67
C LEU A 568 1.39 16.01 10.96
N THR A 569 0.73 17.13 10.72
CA THR A 569 -0.61 17.18 10.13
C THR A 569 -0.65 17.48 8.63
N ALA A 570 0.52 17.66 7.98
CA ALA A 570 0.59 17.95 6.54
C ALA A 570 0.16 16.72 5.70
N ASP A 571 -1.05 16.79 5.11
CA ASP A 571 -1.72 15.71 4.39
C ASP A 571 -1.81 15.89 2.87
N GLN A 572 -1.34 17.04 2.35
CA GLN A 572 -1.46 17.39 0.93
C GLN A 572 -0.11 17.67 0.27
N GLN A 573 0.96 17.35 0.95
CA GLN A 573 2.32 17.47 0.47
C GLN A 573 3.13 16.27 0.93
N PHE A 574 4.23 16.00 0.24
CA PHE A 574 5.13 14.90 0.57
C PHE A 574 6.55 15.22 0.17
N LEU A 575 7.48 14.54 0.82
CA LEU A 575 8.88 14.54 0.44
C LEU A 575 9.17 13.38 -0.52
N VAL A 576 10.06 13.59 -1.48
CA VAL A 576 10.74 12.53 -2.24
C VAL A 576 12.18 12.47 -1.73
N GLY A 577 12.46 11.48 -0.89
CA GLY A 577 13.66 11.49 -0.07
C GLY A 577 13.70 12.70 0.89
N ASP A 578 14.89 13.19 1.18
CA ASP A 578 15.09 14.29 2.15
C ASP A 578 15.30 15.67 1.49
N ASN A 579 15.43 15.73 0.15
CA ASN A 579 15.87 16.92 -0.55
C ASN A 579 14.88 17.48 -1.58
N PHE A 580 13.71 16.87 -1.69
CA PHE A 580 12.67 17.28 -2.61
C PHE A 580 11.32 17.29 -1.91
N LEU A 581 10.51 18.33 -2.11
CA LEU A 581 9.18 18.47 -1.55
C LEU A 581 8.18 18.79 -2.67
N ALA A 582 7.17 17.95 -2.82
CA ALA A 582 6.04 18.15 -3.73
C ALA A 582 4.82 18.67 -2.96
N ALA A 583 4.17 19.70 -3.49
CA ALA A 583 2.97 20.30 -2.90
C ALA A 583 1.88 20.45 -3.96
N PRO A 584 1.18 19.38 -4.35
CA PRO A 584 0.15 19.42 -5.38
C PRO A 584 -1.09 20.20 -4.93
N VAL A 585 -1.75 20.83 -5.90
CA VAL A 585 -3.05 21.46 -5.67
C VAL A 585 -4.15 20.41 -5.77
N VAL A 586 -4.86 20.16 -4.68
CA VAL A 586 -5.88 19.10 -4.58
C VAL A 586 -7.29 19.62 -4.33
N TYR A 587 -7.49 20.92 -4.45
CA TYR A 587 -8.81 21.58 -4.33
C TYR A 587 -9.21 22.25 -5.64
N GLU A 588 -10.49 22.09 -6.01
CA GLU A 588 -11.06 22.70 -7.20
C GLU A 588 -10.99 24.23 -7.15
N GLY A 589 -10.52 24.84 -8.24
CA GLY A 589 -10.45 26.29 -8.38
C GLY A 589 -9.46 27.00 -7.44
N ALA A 590 -8.59 26.27 -6.73
CA ALA A 590 -7.65 26.88 -5.81
C ALA A 590 -6.59 27.70 -6.55
N THR A 591 -6.44 28.96 -6.11
CA THR A 591 -5.42 29.90 -6.59
C THR A 591 -4.37 30.24 -5.55
N THR A 592 -4.49 29.67 -4.37
CA THR A 592 -3.54 29.76 -3.26
C THR A 592 -3.22 28.38 -2.70
N LEU A 593 -2.03 28.20 -2.12
CA LEU A 593 -1.62 26.96 -1.50
C LEU A 593 -0.74 27.24 -0.28
N ASP A 594 -1.10 26.68 0.85
CA ASP A 594 -0.26 26.66 2.04
C ASP A 594 0.72 25.49 1.94
N VAL A 595 2.01 25.76 2.17
CA VAL A 595 3.08 24.77 2.13
C VAL A 595 3.90 24.85 3.41
N VAL A 596 4.07 23.70 4.06
CA VAL A 596 4.90 23.54 5.26
C VAL A 596 6.30 23.14 4.82
N LEU A 597 7.26 24.03 4.97
CA LEU A 597 8.66 23.77 4.65
C LEU A 597 9.41 23.32 5.93
N PRO A 598 9.99 22.11 5.92
CA PRO A 598 10.80 21.60 7.04
C PRO A 598 12.09 22.43 7.27
N PRO A 599 12.85 22.22 8.36
CA PRO A 599 14.14 22.86 8.58
C PRO A 599 15.08 22.73 7.38
N GLY A 600 15.70 23.84 6.97
CA GLY A 600 16.61 23.93 5.83
C GLY A 600 16.31 25.11 4.93
N GLN A 601 17.05 25.21 3.82
CA GLN A 601 16.82 26.21 2.76
C GLN A 601 16.11 25.49 1.60
N TRP A 602 14.94 26.00 1.22
CA TRP A 602 14.09 25.40 0.20
C TRP A 602 13.87 26.34 -0.97
N ARG A 603 14.29 25.92 -2.16
CA ARG A 603 14.13 26.69 -3.41
C ARG A 603 12.84 26.27 -4.11
N LEU A 604 11.93 27.23 -4.28
CA LEU A 604 10.73 27.04 -5.12
C LEU A 604 11.16 26.95 -6.59
N ALA A 605 10.86 25.86 -7.26
CA ALA A 605 11.29 25.61 -8.63
C ALA A 605 10.75 26.65 -9.63
N ALA A 606 9.48 27.06 -9.46
CA ALA A 606 8.80 27.98 -10.38
C ALA A 606 9.42 29.38 -10.43
N THR A 607 9.95 29.90 -9.30
CA THR A 607 10.46 31.28 -9.21
C THR A 607 11.95 31.35 -8.91
N GLY A 608 12.54 30.28 -8.42
CA GLY A 608 13.90 30.27 -7.88
C GLY A 608 14.06 30.94 -6.51
N GLU A 609 12.96 31.39 -5.90
CA GLU A 609 12.97 31.99 -4.56
C GLU A 609 13.33 30.95 -3.51
N VAL A 610 14.13 31.37 -2.50
CA VAL A 610 14.60 30.50 -1.41
C VAL A 610 13.96 30.89 -0.10
N TYR A 611 13.35 29.92 0.55
CA TYR A 611 12.71 30.06 1.86
C TYR A 611 13.52 29.33 2.94
N SER A 612 13.61 29.93 4.11
CA SER A 612 14.27 29.32 5.26
C SER A 612 13.23 28.65 6.17
N GLY A 613 13.20 27.31 6.18
CA GLY A 613 12.35 26.54 7.10
C GLY A 613 12.99 26.38 8.50
N PRO A 614 12.20 25.99 9.54
CA PRO A 614 10.79 25.58 9.42
C PRO A 614 9.85 26.78 9.28
N ILE A 615 8.94 26.75 8.33
CA ILE A 615 7.94 27.81 8.10
C ILE A 615 6.75 27.26 7.30
N THR A 616 5.56 27.79 7.55
CA THR A 616 4.42 27.64 6.62
C THR A 616 4.35 28.91 5.76
N ILE A 617 4.33 28.75 4.46
CA ILE A 617 4.18 29.83 3.48
C ILE A 617 2.87 29.67 2.72
N THR A 618 2.27 30.79 2.29
CA THR A 618 1.11 30.78 1.41
C THR A 618 1.52 31.27 0.01
N LEU A 619 1.55 30.39 -0.96
CA LEU A 619 1.75 30.75 -2.36
C LEU A 619 0.46 31.37 -2.92
N GLN A 620 0.62 32.43 -3.73
CA GLN A 620 -0.48 33.17 -4.35
C GLN A 620 -0.43 33.01 -5.88
N ASP A 621 -1.52 33.38 -6.56
CA ASP A 621 -1.61 33.44 -8.02
C ASP A 621 -1.28 32.10 -8.71
N ILE A 622 -1.65 30.97 -8.07
CA ILE A 622 -1.46 29.64 -8.64
C ILE A 622 -2.42 29.45 -9.81
N THR A 623 -1.85 29.11 -10.97
CA THR A 623 -2.64 28.80 -12.18
C THR A 623 -2.68 27.29 -12.42
N ILE A 624 -3.51 26.85 -13.36
CA ILE A 624 -3.59 25.44 -13.75
C ILE A 624 -2.28 24.89 -14.33
N GLU A 625 -1.38 25.75 -14.77
CA GLU A 625 -0.06 25.40 -15.31
C GLU A 625 0.99 25.20 -14.22
N SER A 626 0.69 25.58 -12.98
CA SER A 626 1.65 25.58 -11.89
C SER A 626 1.86 24.17 -11.34
N ILE A 627 3.06 23.59 -11.50
CA ILE A 627 3.52 22.40 -10.79
C ILE A 627 4.38 22.90 -9.61
N ILE A 628 3.90 22.67 -8.38
CA ILE A 628 4.55 23.23 -7.19
C ILE A 628 5.45 22.19 -6.53
N TYR A 629 6.73 22.49 -6.52
CA TYR A 629 7.73 21.69 -5.81
C TYR A 629 8.93 22.55 -5.38
N PHE A 630 9.64 22.03 -4.39
CA PHE A 630 10.83 22.65 -3.82
C PHE A 630 11.99 21.69 -3.81
N THR A 631 13.19 22.22 -4.01
CA THR A 631 14.44 21.49 -3.82
C THR A 631 15.20 22.06 -2.63
N ARG A 632 15.77 21.16 -1.81
CA ARG A 632 16.56 21.58 -0.65
C ARG A 632 17.96 21.99 -1.09
N GLU A 633 18.39 23.18 -0.68
CA GLU A 633 19.74 23.65 -0.93
C GLU A 633 20.74 22.85 -0.07
N ALA A 634 21.89 22.52 -0.65
CA ALA A 634 22.97 21.94 0.12
C ALA A 634 23.44 22.97 1.17
N THR A 635 23.54 22.54 2.42
CA THR A 635 24.20 23.36 3.45
C THR A 635 25.67 23.52 3.08
N ALA A 636 26.11 24.77 2.88
CA ALA A 636 27.47 25.12 2.52
C ALA A 636 28.49 24.67 3.57
#